data_f0d310440a6144dc1256ae49653feb9e
#
_entry.id   f0d310440a6144dc1256ae49653feb9e
#
_cell.length_a   1.000
_cell.length_b   1.000
_cell.length_c   1.000
_cell.angle_alpha   90.00
_cell.angle_beta   90.00
_cell.angle_gamma   90.00
#
_symmetry.space_group_name_H-M   'P 1'
#
loop_
_entity.id
_entity.type
_entity.pdbx_description
1 polymer ?
#
loop_
_entity_poly.entity_id
_entity_poly.type
_entity_poly.pdbx_seq_one_letter_code
_entity_poly.pdbx_strand_id
1 'polypeptide(L)'
;MNQEERKTAIRRMRVLVAAACILMLLYGLRLIFLQLVNGDDFKSQATNTTDYKFTVTAARGDIVDSRGERIATSVTGYNVVLNKLLMGDEDLDGMLQKIVELLRANGESWNDTLLISQPDAAGNYTFTAEEGSTRDQKALAAMKDNLGLQQYATANDVMEKLVEDYDLASYPLSWQRTLGGIHYEMQLQAFSNVNNFIMAENVSEATVATIKEHSLSLPGVEIVETSTRSYEQSTVLPHVLGRVGKITAEKWKVTDENGQTTYPLREKGYNMNDIIGISGLESAYEDELRGKDGVETITRNSDGVIVDTALTTVPEPGHTVQLTIDSRFQKAVDKALAENIDMINRVYNTGSMKAAAGAVVVLDVKDGSVLAASNYPSFDQNLYATQYSEYSADESLPLFNRALQGLYTPGSTFKPAVAVAALDSGLINQYSTVFCNGVYTFYKGYSPRCTRHGHSGNIDVVTAIKWSCNVFFYDVGRRLTSDVYDAYAYKLGLGQRTGVEVSEAVGHLTSKNDSNYMESLDVQAAIGQGNTVVTPIQLATYAATLANNGTRYRTHFVKAILDSNTGEVISETQPEVMDIIEGTGNTFELVRQGMRQVPSTITNSKISSYSIAIACKTGTPQRSETYAPGKHYLNAMMVAYLPADDPQIAIGITIEYGGYGARTG
;
A
#
# COMPACT_ATOMS: atom_id res chain seq x y z
N MET A 1 76.69 14.73 65.24
CA MET A 1 76.91 13.61 64.29
C MET A 1 78.40 13.41 64.13
N ASN A 2 78.91 12.28 64.60
CA ASN A 2 80.32 11.96 64.58
C ASN A 2 80.83 11.81 63.14
N GLN A 3 82.14 12.08 62.91
CA GLN A 3 82.74 12.02 61.53
C GLN A 3 82.52 10.67 60.84
N GLU A 4 82.41 9.56 61.57
CA GLU A 4 82.13 8.23 61.08
C GLU A 4 80.63 8.07 60.58
N GLU A 5 79.73 8.63 61.37
CA GLU A 5 78.29 8.60 60.98
C GLU A 5 78.05 9.39 59.68
N ARG A 6 78.76 10.50 59.53
CA ARG A 6 78.69 11.31 58.30
C ARG A 6 79.25 10.63 57.04
N LYS A 7 80.36 9.86 57.23
CA LYS A 7 80.92 9.06 56.14
C LYS A 7 80.00 7.90 55.75
N THR A 8 79.36 7.29 56.74
CA THR A 8 78.43 6.16 56.53
C THR A 8 77.13 6.66 55.85
N ALA A 9 76.59 7.84 56.22
CA ALA A 9 75.44 8.47 55.58
C ALA A 9 75.74 8.85 54.12
N ILE A 10 76.90 9.43 53.84
CA ILE A 10 77.35 9.75 52.50
C ILE A 10 77.51 8.52 51.61
N ARG A 11 78.05 7.44 52.18
CA ARG A 11 78.18 6.15 51.46
C ARG A 11 76.81 5.51 51.13
N ARG A 12 75.90 5.54 52.14
CA ARG A 12 74.49 5.11 51.85
C ARG A 12 73.77 5.97 50.81
N MET A 13 73.95 7.28 50.87
CA MET A 13 73.42 8.20 49.91
C MET A 13 73.96 7.96 48.46
N ARG A 14 75.30 7.70 48.36
CA ARG A 14 75.92 7.36 47.06
C ARG A 14 75.39 6.05 46.50
N VAL A 15 75.14 5.04 47.37
CA VAL A 15 74.54 3.76 46.97
C VAL A 15 73.09 3.98 46.47
N LEU A 16 72.30 4.78 47.21
CA LEU A 16 70.93 5.09 46.80
C LEU A 16 70.92 5.87 45.49
N VAL A 17 71.80 6.87 45.28
CA VAL A 17 71.91 7.59 44.04
C VAL A 17 72.36 6.68 42.89
N ALA A 18 73.32 5.79 43.12
CA ALA A 18 73.74 4.81 42.11
C ALA A 18 72.65 3.83 41.77
N ALA A 19 71.86 3.36 42.76
CA ALA A 19 70.69 2.50 42.52
C ALA A 19 69.56 3.25 41.68
N ALA A 20 69.31 4.54 41.99
CA ALA A 20 68.37 5.33 41.27
C ALA A 20 68.85 5.60 39.81
N CYS A 21 70.14 5.82 39.61
CA CYS A 21 70.70 5.98 38.25
C CYS A 21 70.62 4.68 37.45
N ILE A 22 70.87 3.53 38.09
CA ILE A 22 70.72 2.20 37.44
C ILE A 22 69.28 1.95 37.07
N LEU A 23 68.31 2.25 37.97
CA LEU A 23 66.87 2.15 37.67
C LEU A 23 66.44 3.05 36.50
N MET A 24 66.92 4.32 36.50
CA MET A 24 66.64 5.23 35.37
C MET A 24 67.25 4.70 34.07
N LEU A 25 68.42 4.13 34.08
CA LEU A 25 69.08 3.56 32.92
C LEU A 25 68.30 2.34 32.41
N LEU A 26 67.82 1.49 33.30
CA LEU A 26 66.98 0.34 32.94
C LEU A 26 65.64 0.79 32.37
N TYR A 27 65.01 1.82 32.93
CA TYR A 27 63.80 2.42 32.36
C TYR A 27 64.07 3.05 31.00
N GLY A 28 65.20 3.77 30.85
CA GLY A 28 65.59 4.33 29.55
C GLY A 28 65.84 3.25 28.49
N LEU A 29 66.54 2.19 28.84
CA LEU A 29 66.74 1.04 27.96
C LEU A 29 65.43 0.33 27.62
N ARG A 30 64.52 0.20 28.57
CA ARG A 30 63.18 -0.38 28.34
C ARG A 30 62.34 0.52 27.39
N LEU A 31 62.39 1.83 27.56
CA LEU A 31 61.75 2.78 26.69
C LEU A 31 62.31 2.76 25.26
N ILE A 32 63.62 2.70 25.13
CA ILE A 32 64.30 2.54 23.84
C ILE A 32 63.88 1.25 23.14
N PHE A 33 63.84 0.13 23.90
CA PHE A 33 63.43 -1.14 23.37
C PHE A 33 61.97 -1.10 22.91
N LEU A 34 61.04 -0.52 23.68
CA LEU A 34 59.63 -0.37 23.33
C LEU A 34 59.37 0.59 22.16
N GLN A 35 60.16 1.70 22.09
CA GLN A 35 59.90 2.72 21.08
C GLN A 35 60.71 2.56 19.80
N LEU A 36 61.95 2.05 19.87
CA LEU A 36 62.81 1.93 18.69
C LEU A 36 62.93 0.51 18.15
N VAL A 37 62.88 -0.53 18.99
CA VAL A 37 62.98 -1.93 18.51
C VAL A 37 61.61 -2.49 18.14
N ASN A 38 60.60 -2.27 19.01
CA ASN A 38 59.26 -2.78 18.78
C ASN A 38 58.32 -1.65 18.30
N GLY A 39 58.75 -0.42 18.11
CA GLY A 39 57.95 0.72 17.74
C GLY A 39 57.25 0.55 16.38
N ASP A 40 57.92 -0.07 15.39
CA ASP A 40 57.36 -0.36 14.09
C ASP A 40 56.36 -1.52 14.15
N ASP A 41 56.56 -2.50 15.00
CA ASP A 41 55.61 -3.59 15.24
C ASP A 41 54.34 -3.08 15.91
N PHE A 42 54.48 -2.28 16.99
CA PHE A 42 53.32 -1.62 17.60
C PHE A 42 52.63 -0.62 16.70
N LYS A 43 53.37 0.09 15.84
CA LYS A 43 52.81 0.98 14.85
C LYS A 43 52.09 0.18 13.74
N SER A 44 52.63 -0.96 13.31
CA SER A 44 51.98 -1.83 12.32
C SER A 44 50.72 -2.50 12.91
N GLN A 45 50.75 -2.91 14.18
CA GLN A 45 49.56 -3.44 14.88
C GLN A 45 48.49 -2.35 15.06
N ALA A 46 48.87 -1.12 15.35
CA ALA A 46 47.93 0.02 15.44
C ALA A 46 47.43 0.51 14.07
N THR A 47 48.18 0.26 12.98
CA THR A 47 47.77 0.64 11.61
C THR A 47 47.08 -0.49 10.84
N ASN A 48 47.18 -1.73 11.26
CA ASN A 48 46.42 -2.87 10.72
C ASN A 48 45.02 -2.86 11.35
N THR A 49 44.14 -2.00 10.83
CA THR A 49 42.74 -1.93 11.22
C THR A 49 41.87 -2.48 10.12
N THR A 50 40.74 -3.06 10.47
CA THR A 50 39.71 -3.51 9.55
C THR A 50 38.43 -2.73 9.84
N ASP A 51 37.88 -2.08 8.81
CA ASP A 51 36.65 -1.35 8.90
C ASP A 51 35.45 -2.23 8.55
N TYR A 52 34.49 -2.27 9.42
CA TYR A 52 33.18 -2.91 9.21
C TYR A 52 32.13 -1.81 9.09
N LYS A 53 31.36 -1.87 7.98
CA LYS A 53 30.34 -0.86 7.67
C LYS A 53 28.97 -1.42 7.93
N PHE A 54 28.18 -0.70 8.71
CA PHE A 54 26.78 -1.03 9.00
C PHE A 54 25.87 0.07 8.44
N THR A 55 24.75 -0.35 7.87
CA THR A 55 23.75 0.58 7.33
C THR A 55 22.92 1.16 8.48
N VAL A 56 22.80 2.49 8.52
CA VAL A 56 21.88 3.22 9.38
C VAL A 56 20.70 3.65 8.54
N THR A 57 19.54 3.00 8.75
CA THR A 57 18.36 3.22 7.92
C THR A 57 17.84 4.66 8.04
N ALA A 58 17.60 5.31 6.90
CA ALA A 58 16.97 6.62 6.85
C ALA A 58 15.50 6.57 7.29
N ALA A 59 15.01 7.66 7.86
CA ALA A 59 13.58 7.83 8.09
C ALA A 59 12.83 7.93 6.75
N ARG A 60 11.77 7.13 6.59
CA ARG A 60 10.91 7.21 5.40
C ARG A 60 10.11 8.50 5.44
N GLY A 61 9.99 9.20 4.32
CA GLY A 61 9.29 10.47 4.18
C GLY A 61 7.80 10.38 4.55
N ASP A 62 7.23 11.48 4.96
CA ASP A 62 5.82 11.56 5.35
C ASP A 62 4.90 11.53 4.12
N ILE A 63 3.67 11.03 4.31
CA ILE A 63 2.56 11.26 3.38
C ILE A 63 1.59 12.18 4.11
N VAL A 64 1.32 13.34 3.52
CA VAL A 64 0.47 14.37 4.13
C VAL A 64 -0.74 14.69 3.23
N ASP A 65 -1.80 15.19 3.83
CA ASP A 65 -2.97 15.68 3.10
C ASP A 65 -2.70 17.03 2.41
N SER A 66 -3.67 17.55 1.66
CA SER A 66 -3.54 18.81 0.93
C SER A 66 -3.25 20.04 1.80
N ARG A 67 -3.43 19.93 3.13
CA ARG A 67 -3.18 20.97 4.13
C ARG A 67 -1.94 20.73 4.96
N GLY A 68 -1.20 19.64 4.70
CA GLY A 68 -0.01 19.26 5.45
C GLY A 68 -0.29 18.43 6.70
N GLU A 69 -1.54 17.96 6.92
CA GLU A 69 -1.86 17.05 8.02
C GLU A 69 -1.29 15.65 7.71
N ARG A 70 -0.59 15.05 8.68
CA ARG A 70 0.02 13.74 8.49
C ARG A 70 -1.02 12.64 8.36
N ILE A 71 -0.85 11.81 7.34
CA ILE A 71 -1.62 10.59 7.13
C ILE A 71 -0.75 9.37 7.46
N ALA A 72 0.48 9.35 6.94
CA ALA A 72 1.48 8.35 7.26
C ALA A 72 2.82 9.03 7.57
N THR A 73 3.46 8.58 8.64
CA THR A 73 4.75 9.12 9.10
C THR A 73 5.67 7.99 9.55
N SER A 74 6.92 8.33 9.80
CA SER A 74 7.89 7.43 10.41
C SER A 74 8.10 7.82 11.87
N VAL A 75 7.94 6.85 12.76
CA VAL A 75 8.20 7.00 14.19
C VAL A 75 9.46 6.23 14.57
N THR A 76 10.20 6.74 15.52
CA THR A 76 11.36 6.02 16.05
C THR A 76 10.87 4.77 16.79
N GLY A 77 11.37 3.62 16.37
CA GLY A 77 11.23 2.34 17.04
C GLY A 77 12.58 1.85 17.52
N TYR A 78 12.60 0.76 18.24
CA TYR A 78 13.82 0.15 18.76
C TYR A 78 13.83 -1.33 18.45
N ASN A 79 14.91 -1.80 17.83
CA ASN A 79 15.11 -3.22 17.59
C ASN A 79 16.18 -3.76 18.55
N VAL A 80 15.99 -4.98 19.03
CA VAL A 80 17.04 -5.75 19.73
C VAL A 80 17.81 -6.50 18.66
N VAL A 81 19.08 -6.19 18.52
CA VAL A 81 19.94 -6.67 17.45
C VAL A 81 21.14 -7.42 18.04
N LEU A 82 21.50 -8.56 17.44
CA LEU A 82 22.74 -9.26 17.77
C LEU A 82 23.78 -8.91 16.70
N ASN A 83 24.92 -8.42 17.18
CA ASN A 83 26.09 -8.11 16.40
C ASN A 83 27.18 -9.15 16.67
N LYS A 84 27.36 -10.07 15.72
CA LYS A 84 28.34 -11.17 15.87
C LYS A 84 29.75 -10.68 16.10
N LEU A 85 30.10 -9.51 15.56
CA LEU A 85 31.40 -8.90 15.73
C LEU A 85 31.70 -8.54 17.19
N LEU A 86 30.68 -8.18 17.97
CA LEU A 86 30.76 -7.72 19.34
C LEU A 86 30.56 -8.85 20.37
N MET A 87 30.10 -10.03 19.96
CA MET A 87 29.78 -11.15 20.84
C MET A 87 31.02 -11.87 21.38
N GLY A 88 32.14 -11.88 20.66
CA GLY A 88 33.31 -12.66 21.00
C GLY A 88 33.07 -14.18 20.93
N ASP A 89 33.70 -14.94 21.83
CA ASP A 89 33.59 -16.42 21.90
C ASP A 89 32.57 -16.86 22.98
N GLU A 90 31.52 -16.07 23.23
CA GLU A 90 30.48 -16.37 24.22
C GLU A 90 29.55 -17.51 23.78
N ASP A 91 28.93 -18.18 24.76
CA ASP A 91 27.88 -19.17 24.55
C ASP A 91 26.62 -18.49 23.91
N LEU A 92 26.44 -18.65 22.58
CA LEU A 92 25.34 -18.06 21.86
C LEU A 92 23.98 -18.52 22.41
N ASP A 93 23.79 -19.81 22.62
CA ASP A 93 22.50 -20.36 23.04
C ASP A 93 22.13 -19.93 24.46
N GLY A 94 23.10 -19.91 25.38
CA GLY A 94 22.88 -19.37 26.72
C GLY A 94 22.53 -17.88 26.72
N MET A 95 23.10 -17.12 25.81
CA MET A 95 22.74 -15.70 25.62
C MET A 95 21.37 -15.55 25.01
N LEU A 96 21.02 -16.31 23.97
CA LEU A 96 19.68 -16.32 23.36
C LEU A 96 18.60 -16.65 24.38
N GLN A 97 18.83 -17.62 25.27
CA GLN A 97 17.91 -17.92 26.35
C GLN A 97 17.66 -16.69 27.25
N LYS A 98 18.72 -16.01 27.68
CA LYS A 98 18.60 -14.81 28.52
C LYS A 98 17.78 -13.71 27.81
N ILE A 99 18.05 -13.47 26.51
CA ILE A 99 17.32 -12.47 25.75
C ILE A 99 15.84 -12.85 25.66
N VAL A 100 15.52 -14.11 25.32
CA VAL A 100 14.13 -14.60 25.23
C VAL A 100 13.42 -14.46 26.58
N GLU A 101 14.08 -14.75 27.69
CA GLU A 101 13.51 -14.58 29.03
C GLU A 101 13.20 -13.09 29.33
N LEU A 102 14.12 -12.17 29.00
CA LEU A 102 13.91 -10.73 29.17
C LEU A 102 12.78 -10.21 28.28
N LEU A 103 12.75 -10.62 27.00
CA LEU A 103 11.68 -10.24 26.09
C LEU A 103 10.32 -10.75 26.59
N ARG A 104 10.26 -12.02 27.00
CA ARG A 104 9.03 -12.64 27.54
C ARG A 104 8.55 -11.96 28.81
N ALA A 105 9.48 -11.58 29.71
CA ALA A 105 9.14 -10.87 30.94
C ALA A 105 8.52 -9.50 30.69
N ASN A 106 8.91 -8.83 29.60
CA ASN A 106 8.36 -7.55 29.18
C ASN A 106 7.14 -7.68 28.22
N GLY A 107 6.69 -8.92 27.94
CA GLY A 107 5.56 -9.15 27.04
C GLY A 107 5.87 -8.96 25.54
N GLU A 108 7.16 -8.97 25.20
CA GLU A 108 7.61 -8.84 23.80
C GLU A 108 7.69 -10.19 23.10
N SER A 109 7.59 -10.15 21.77
CA SER A 109 7.88 -11.27 20.88
C SER A 109 9.27 -11.13 20.27
N TRP A 110 9.77 -12.22 19.70
CA TRP A 110 11.02 -12.22 18.94
C TRP A 110 10.76 -12.75 17.53
N ASN A 111 11.71 -12.53 16.62
CA ASN A 111 11.64 -13.03 15.26
C ASN A 111 11.76 -14.54 15.23
N ASP A 112 10.66 -15.22 14.91
CA ASP A 112 10.53 -16.68 14.82
C ASP A 112 9.46 -17.00 13.78
N THR A 113 9.88 -17.28 12.55
CA THR A 113 9.00 -17.62 11.42
C THR A 113 8.89 -19.13 11.18
N LEU A 114 9.45 -19.95 12.08
CA LEU A 114 9.38 -21.40 11.96
C LEU A 114 7.93 -21.88 12.15
N LEU A 115 7.36 -22.49 11.10
CA LEU A 115 5.94 -22.93 11.05
C LEU A 115 5.70 -24.23 11.84
N ILE A 116 6.21 -24.29 13.08
CA ILE A 116 6.08 -25.45 13.98
C ILE A 116 5.57 -24.97 15.34
N SER A 117 4.64 -25.72 15.93
CA SER A 117 4.10 -25.46 17.26
C SER A 117 5.15 -25.68 18.36
N GLN A 118 4.86 -25.19 19.59
CA GLN A 118 5.52 -25.72 20.78
C GLN A 118 5.16 -27.22 20.95
N PRO A 119 6.03 -28.03 21.60
CA PRO A 119 5.76 -29.45 21.81
C PRO A 119 4.49 -29.64 22.65
N ASP A 120 3.71 -30.67 22.31
CA ASP A 120 2.58 -31.09 23.11
C ASP A 120 3.03 -31.85 24.38
N ALA A 121 2.09 -32.28 25.22
CA ALA A 121 2.38 -33.01 26.44
C ALA A 121 3.07 -34.38 26.20
N ALA A 122 2.99 -34.92 24.97
CA ALA A 122 3.67 -36.16 24.57
C ALA A 122 5.04 -35.88 23.90
N GLY A 123 5.42 -34.62 23.73
CA GLY A 123 6.65 -34.19 23.07
C GLY A 123 6.60 -34.12 21.57
N ASN A 124 5.43 -34.17 20.95
CA ASN A 124 5.28 -34.08 19.50
C ASN A 124 5.09 -32.64 19.04
N TYR A 125 5.55 -32.37 17.82
CA TYR A 125 5.40 -31.08 17.13
C TYR A 125 4.40 -31.20 15.99
N THR A 126 3.68 -30.12 15.69
CA THR A 126 2.76 -30.00 14.56
C THR A 126 3.08 -28.76 13.74
N PHE A 127 2.72 -28.78 12.44
CA PHE A 127 2.81 -27.59 11.64
C PHE A 127 1.70 -26.60 12.02
N THR A 128 2.04 -25.30 12.06
CA THR A 128 1.11 -24.21 12.34
C THR A 128 0.49 -23.63 11.07
N ALA A 129 0.92 -24.11 9.90
CA ALA A 129 0.37 -23.72 8.60
C ALA A 129 -1.10 -24.16 8.46
N GLU A 130 -2.01 -23.24 8.07
CA GLU A 130 -3.42 -23.55 7.91
C GLU A 130 -3.67 -24.46 6.71
N GLU A 131 -4.46 -25.53 6.92
CA GLU A 131 -4.92 -26.40 5.83
C GLU A 131 -5.84 -25.59 4.90
N GLY A 132 -5.49 -25.57 3.59
CA GLY A 132 -6.24 -24.80 2.57
C GLY A 132 -5.71 -23.40 2.29
N SER A 133 -4.83 -22.84 3.10
CA SER A 133 -4.13 -21.60 2.81
C SER A 133 -3.00 -21.84 1.80
N THR A 134 -3.18 -21.40 0.56
CA THR A 134 -2.12 -21.51 -0.49
C THR A 134 -0.83 -20.80 -0.08
N ARG A 135 -0.95 -19.70 0.68
CA ARG A 135 0.19 -18.93 1.19
C ARG A 135 0.99 -19.76 2.19
N ASP A 136 0.31 -20.34 3.18
CA ASP A 136 0.96 -21.10 4.25
C ASP A 136 1.55 -22.39 3.73
N GLN A 137 0.90 -23.04 2.78
CA GLN A 137 1.44 -24.24 2.12
C GLN A 137 2.71 -23.94 1.31
N LYS A 138 2.76 -22.78 0.64
CA LYS A 138 3.99 -22.31 -0.04
C LYS A 138 5.10 -21.97 0.96
N ALA A 139 4.77 -21.31 2.07
CA ALA A 139 5.73 -20.97 3.12
C ALA A 139 6.29 -22.23 3.78
N LEU A 140 5.43 -23.22 4.05
CA LEU A 140 5.83 -24.52 4.59
C LEU A 140 6.75 -25.29 3.63
N ALA A 141 6.45 -25.27 2.34
CA ALA A 141 7.30 -25.89 1.33
C ALA A 141 8.68 -25.21 1.26
N ALA A 142 8.69 -23.87 1.25
CA ALA A 142 9.94 -23.10 1.25
C ALA A 142 10.76 -23.33 2.53
N MET A 143 10.13 -23.44 3.70
CA MET A 143 10.81 -23.78 4.96
C MET A 143 11.51 -25.13 4.86
N LYS A 144 10.84 -26.17 4.35
CA LYS A 144 11.44 -27.50 4.16
C LYS A 144 12.60 -27.46 3.16
N ASP A 145 12.43 -26.74 2.05
CA ASP A 145 13.48 -26.56 1.04
C ASP A 145 14.72 -25.85 1.62
N ASN A 146 14.52 -24.80 2.41
CA ASN A 146 15.60 -24.05 3.08
C ASN A 146 16.41 -24.93 4.08
N LEU A 147 15.74 -25.90 4.70
CA LEU A 147 16.36 -26.87 5.61
C LEU A 147 16.90 -28.12 4.87
N GLY A 148 16.76 -28.18 3.56
CA GLY A 148 17.20 -29.33 2.74
C GLY A 148 16.35 -30.60 2.97
N LEU A 149 15.12 -30.45 3.44
CA LEU A 149 14.21 -31.55 3.73
C LEU A 149 13.25 -31.83 2.56
N GLN A 150 12.82 -33.08 2.46
CA GLN A 150 11.81 -33.47 1.49
C GLN A 150 10.43 -32.93 1.88
N GLN A 151 9.56 -32.70 0.88
CA GLN A 151 8.25 -32.10 1.11
C GLN A 151 7.31 -32.94 2.01
N TYR A 152 7.55 -34.25 2.10
CA TYR A 152 6.80 -35.17 2.98
C TYR A 152 7.30 -35.17 4.44
N ALA A 153 8.40 -34.48 4.78
CA ALA A 153 8.92 -34.42 6.12
C ALA A 153 7.87 -33.91 7.11
N THR A 154 7.78 -34.52 8.26
CA THR A 154 6.88 -34.14 9.36
C THR A 154 7.47 -32.99 10.19
N ALA A 155 6.66 -32.39 11.06
CA ALA A 155 7.15 -31.37 11.99
C ALA A 155 8.22 -31.92 12.96
N ASN A 156 8.12 -33.20 13.33
CA ASN A 156 9.14 -33.87 14.15
C ASN A 156 10.44 -34.03 13.39
N ASP A 157 10.42 -34.41 12.10
CA ASP A 157 11.62 -34.53 11.27
C ASP A 157 12.34 -33.17 11.13
N VAL A 158 11.56 -32.09 10.99
CA VAL A 158 12.12 -30.72 10.93
C VAL A 158 12.81 -30.36 12.26
N MET A 159 12.18 -30.68 13.40
CA MET A 159 12.77 -30.39 14.71
C MET A 159 14.00 -31.25 14.99
N GLU A 160 13.97 -32.54 14.59
CA GLU A 160 15.13 -33.44 14.71
C GLU A 160 16.33 -32.86 13.92
N LYS A 161 16.11 -32.40 12.69
CA LYS A 161 17.12 -31.75 11.86
C LYS A 161 17.69 -30.50 12.54
N LEU A 162 16.85 -29.61 13.07
CA LEU A 162 17.29 -28.39 13.75
C LEU A 162 18.07 -28.70 15.03
N VAL A 163 17.64 -29.71 15.82
CA VAL A 163 18.32 -30.15 17.01
C VAL A 163 19.71 -30.71 16.68
N GLU A 164 19.83 -31.47 15.59
CA GLU A 164 21.13 -32.01 15.13
C GLU A 164 22.03 -30.89 14.58
N ASP A 165 21.51 -30.02 13.70
CA ASP A 165 22.30 -28.99 13.05
C ASP A 165 22.88 -27.95 14.02
N TYR A 166 22.18 -27.69 15.15
CA TYR A 166 22.55 -26.66 16.13
C TYR A 166 22.91 -27.21 17.50
N ASP A 167 23.08 -28.53 17.63
CA ASP A 167 23.49 -29.23 18.91
C ASP A 167 22.57 -28.90 20.10
N LEU A 168 21.25 -28.86 19.88
CA LEU A 168 20.27 -28.45 20.87
C LEU A 168 19.77 -29.62 21.78
N ALA A 169 20.34 -30.84 21.66
CA ALA A 169 19.84 -32.03 22.35
C ALA A 169 19.88 -31.94 23.89
N SER A 170 20.77 -31.12 24.46
CA SER A 170 20.88 -30.88 25.87
C SER A 170 19.77 -30.02 26.49
N TYR A 171 19.02 -29.29 25.68
CA TYR A 171 17.95 -28.38 26.10
C TYR A 171 16.59 -29.10 26.25
N PRO A 172 15.69 -28.63 27.14
CA PRO A 172 14.31 -29.09 27.19
C PRO A 172 13.58 -28.87 25.84
N LEU A 173 12.62 -29.72 25.47
CA LEU A 173 11.92 -29.69 24.20
C LEU A 173 11.36 -28.31 23.84
N SER A 174 10.81 -27.56 24.80
CA SER A 174 10.32 -26.20 24.59
C SER A 174 11.42 -25.22 24.21
N TRP A 175 12.62 -25.38 24.78
CA TRP A 175 13.79 -24.59 24.43
C TRP A 175 14.40 -25.04 23.11
N GLN A 176 14.43 -26.36 22.81
CA GLN A 176 14.83 -26.86 21.49
C GLN A 176 14.00 -26.19 20.38
N ARG A 177 12.67 -26.11 20.57
CA ARG A 177 11.80 -25.42 19.61
C ARG A 177 12.11 -23.93 19.51
N THR A 178 12.27 -23.25 20.64
CA THR A 178 12.53 -21.80 20.66
C THR A 178 13.88 -21.45 20.04
N LEU A 179 14.96 -22.13 20.47
CA LEU A 179 16.30 -21.90 19.93
C LEU A 179 16.38 -22.33 18.46
N GLY A 180 15.79 -23.48 18.09
CA GLY A 180 15.74 -23.93 16.70
C GLY A 180 15.03 -22.92 15.78
N GLY A 181 13.96 -22.29 16.27
CA GLY A 181 13.29 -21.21 15.54
C GLY A 181 14.16 -19.97 15.34
N ILE A 182 14.89 -19.57 16.39
CA ILE A 182 15.80 -18.41 16.31
C ILE A 182 16.98 -18.71 15.38
N HIS A 183 17.59 -19.89 15.47
CA HIS A 183 18.68 -20.29 14.56
C HIS A 183 18.22 -20.36 13.11
N TYR A 184 17.01 -20.88 12.85
CA TYR A 184 16.42 -20.87 11.54
C TYR A 184 16.24 -19.43 11.02
N GLU A 185 15.76 -18.51 11.86
CA GLU A 185 15.63 -17.11 11.52
C GLU A 185 16.99 -16.43 11.27
N MET A 186 18.02 -16.76 12.07
CA MET A 186 19.40 -16.31 11.85
C MET A 186 19.93 -16.76 10.49
N GLN A 187 19.61 -18.00 10.07
CA GLN A 187 19.97 -18.50 8.74
C GLN A 187 19.26 -17.70 7.65
N LEU A 188 17.96 -17.43 7.79
CA LEU A 188 17.19 -16.64 6.83
C LEU A 188 17.72 -15.21 6.70
N GLN A 189 18.13 -14.60 7.81
CA GLN A 189 18.72 -13.26 7.83
C GLN A 189 20.21 -13.23 7.48
N ALA A 190 20.83 -14.37 7.16
CA ALA A 190 22.27 -14.51 6.83
C ALA A 190 23.18 -13.89 7.90
N PHE A 191 22.90 -14.16 9.20
CA PHE A 191 23.66 -13.66 10.33
C PHE A 191 25.15 -13.97 10.21
N SER A 192 25.99 -12.93 10.27
CA SER A 192 27.43 -13.04 10.07
C SER A 192 28.17 -11.85 10.70
N ASN A 193 29.49 -11.81 10.59
CA ASN A 193 30.29 -10.68 11.07
C ASN A 193 30.01 -9.34 10.35
N VAL A 194 29.34 -9.38 9.21
CA VAL A 194 29.01 -8.21 8.40
C VAL A 194 27.50 -7.97 8.27
N ASN A 195 26.69 -8.85 8.85
CA ASN A 195 25.24 -8.75 8.84
C ASN A 195 24.68 -9.12 10.22
N ASN A 196 24.10 -8.14 10.87
CA ASN A 196 23.50 -8.28 12.19
C ASN A 196 22.21 -9.10 12.13
N PHE A 197 21.85 -9.75 13.22
CA PHE A 197 20.57 -10.45 13.38
C PHE A 197 19.59 -9.59 14.17
N ILE A 198 18.41 -9.33 13.60
CA ILE A 198 17.34 -8.63 14.31
C ILE A 198 16.58 -9.67 15.14
N MET A 199 16.82 -9.67 16.44
CA MET A 199 16.20 -10.60 17.38
C MET A 199 14.75 -10.25 17.68
N ALA A 200 14.46 -8.96 17.93
CA ALA A 200 13.11 -8.45 18.15
C ALA A 200 12.94 -7.06 17.53
N GLU A 201 11.79 -6.82 16.94
CA GLU A 201 11.49 -5.57 16.25
C GLU A 201 10.52 -4.71 17.07
N ASN A 202 10.74 -3.39 17.04
CA ASN A 202 9.83 -2.39 17.61
C ASN A 202 9.47 -2.64 19.08
N VAL A 203 10.49 -2.94 19.89
CA VAL A 203 10.33 -3.22 21.33
C VAL A 203 10.02 -1.94 22.12
N SER A 204 9.34 -2.09 23.25
CA SER A 204 8.97 -0.99 24.13
C SER A 204 10.20 -0.34 24.81
N GLU A 205 10.04 0.93 25.23
CA GLU A 205 11.08 1.64 26.01
C GLU A 205 11.45 0.90 27.29
N ALA A 206 10.51 0.17 27.91
CA ALA A 206 10.78 -0.67 29.07
C ALA A 206 11.76 -1.80 28.73
N THR A 207 11.60 -2.43 27.59
CA THR A 207 12.50 -3.46 27.08
C THR A 207 13.88 -2.89 26.74
N VAL A 208 13.91 -1.70 26.12
CA VAL A 208 15.16 -0.97 25.87
C VAL A 208 15.93 -0.73 27.17
N ALA A 209 15.25 -0.23 28.21
CA ALA A 209 15.87 -0.01 29.51
C ALA A 209 16.40 -1.32 30.12
N THR A 210 15.60 -2.39 30.10
CA THR A 210 15.98 -3.71 30.63
C THR A 210 17.21 -4.28 29.91
N ILE A 211 17.25 -4.25 28.58
CA ILE A 211 18.41 -4.74 27.81
C ILE A 211 19.67 -3.91 28.12
N LYS A 212 19.53 -2.57 28.16
CA LYS A 212 20.65 -1.68 28.48
C LYS A 212 21.20 -1.93 29.90
N GLU A 213 20.34 -2.22 30.87
CA GLU A 213 20.75 -2.58 32.24
C GLU A 213 21.57 -3.88 32.27
N HIS A 214 21.23 -4.84 31.40
CA HIS A 214 21.92 -6.14 31.32
C HIS A 214 23.07 -6.16 30.30
N SER A 215 23.46 -5.03 29.72
CA SER A 215 24.44 -4.93 28.61
C SER A 215 25.79 -5.62 28.90
N LEU A 216 26.29 -5.57 30.18
CA LEU A 216 27.53 -6.24 30.58
C LEU A 216 27.43 -7.78 30.52
N SER A 217 26.23 -8.34 30.65
CA SER A 217 25.99 -9.79 30.63
C SER A 217 25.46 -10.27 29.25
N LEU A 218 25.29 -9.37 28.31
CA LEU A 218 24.77 -9.58 26.97
C LEU A 218 25.72 -8.96 25.91
N PRO A 219 26.98 -9.43 25.80
CA PRO A 219 27.92 -8.87 24.83
C PRO A 219 27.40 -9.09 23.39
N GLY A 220 27.51 -8.07 22.59
CA GLY A 220 27.02 -8.10 21.19
C GLY A 220 25.50 -7.93 21.02
N VAL A 221 24.76 -7.73 22.11
CA VAL A 221 23.34 -7.34 22.04
C VAL A 221 23.25 -5.82 22.08
N GLU A 222 22.67 -5.26 21.03
CA GLU A 222 22.56 -3.83 20.84
C GLU A 222 21.10 -3.43 20.69
N ILE A 223 20.77 -2.20 21.12
CA ILE A 223 19.51 -1.54 20.79
C ILE A 223 19.78 -0.60 19.63
N VAL A 224 19.18 -0.91 18.49
CA VAL A 224 19.31 -0.11 17.29
C VAL A 224 18.02 0.68 17.08
N GLU A 225 18.16 2.00 16.96
CA GLU A 225 17.03 2.83 16.55
C GLU A 225 16.65 2.52 15.10
N THR A 226 15.36 2.37 14.87
CA THR A 226 14.82 2.07 13.56
C THR A 226 13.66 3.02 13.25
N SER A 227 13.33 3.11 11.97
CA SER A 227 12.20 3.90 11.51
C SER A 227 11.01 2.98 11.23
N THR A 228 9.99 3.05 12.06
CA THR A 228 8.76 2.26 11.92
C THR A 228 7.66 3.11 11.26
N ARG A 229 7.01 2.56 10.22
CA ARG A 229 5.91 3.25 9.54
C ARG A 229 4.66 3.26 10.41
N SER A 230 4.08 4.43 10.61
CA SER A 230 2.84 4.64 11.36
C SER A 230 1.82 5.39 10.50
N TYR A 231 0.57 4.96 10.53
CA TYR A 231 -0.53 5.61 9.84
C TYR A 231 -1.38 6.35 10.87
N GLU A 232 -1.09 7.66 11.09
CA GLU A 232 -1.77 8.48 12.10
C GLU A 232 -3.27 8.59 11.84
N GLN A 233 -3.68 8.53 10.56
CA GLN A 233 -5.06 8.49 10.13
C GLN A 233 -5.36 7.18 9.41
N SER A 234 -5.25 6.07 10.14
CA SER A 234 -5.20 4.68 9.62
C SER A 234 -6.42 4.24 8.79
N THR A 235 -7.56 4.93 8.91
CA THR A 235 -8.78 4.66 8.14
C THR A 235 -8.93 5.57 6.91
N VAL A 236 -8.05 6.56 6.73
CA VAL A 236 -8.08 7.48 5.58
C VAL A 236 -7.36 6.82 4.41
N LEU A 237 -8.07 6.54 3.33
CA LEU A 237 -7.55 6.01 2.07
C LEU A 237 -6.68 4.72 2.19
N PRO A 238 -6.97 3.76 3.08
CA PRO A 238 -6.06 2.61 3.27
C PRO A 238 -5.82 1.83 1.97
N HIS A 239 -6.81 1.76 1.08
CA HIS A 239 -6.71 1.07 -0.21
C HIS A 239 -5.80 1.79 -1.23
N VAL A 240 -5.56 3.09 -1.05
CA VAL A 240 -4.75 3.93 -1.96
C VAL A 240 -3.35 4.14 -1.40
N LEU A 241 -3.24 4.42 -0.09
CA LEU A 241 -1.94 4.56 0.58
C LEU A 241 -1.07 3.32 0.36
N GLY A 242 -1.68 2.15 0.48
CA GLY A 242 -0.95 0.91 0.40
C GLY A 242 -0.14 0.66 1.68
N ARG A 243 0.88 -0.17 1.61
CA ARG A 243 1.66 -0.57 2.79
C ARG A 243 3.13 -0.77 2.49
N VAL A 244 3.93 -0.70 3.54
CA VAL A 244 5.33 -1.13 3.54
C VAL A 244 5.46 -2.58 4.01
N GLY A 245 6.57 -3.21 3.70
CA GLY A 245 6.91 -4.57 4.16
C GLY A 245 8.29 -5.00 3.70
N LYS A 246 8.75 -6.15 4.20
CA LYS A 246 10.04 -6.73 3.81
C LYS A 246 10.05 -7.05 2.31
N ILE A 247 11.22 -6.97 1.70
CA ILE A 247 11.43 -7.32 0.28
C ILE A 247 11.10 -8.81 0.10
N THR A 248 10.24 -9.12 -0.89
CA THR A 248 9.92 -10.51 -1.23
C THR A 248 10.94 -11.09 -2.21
N ALA A 249 11.06 -12.42 -2.25
CA ALA A 249 11.98 -13.10 -3.16
C ALA A 249 11.73 -12.73 -4.64
N GLU A 250 10.46 -12.53 -5.02
CA GLU A 250 10.07 -12.16 -6.39
C GLU A 250 10.47 -10.72 -6.75
N LYS A 251 10.48 -9.81 -5.76
CA LYS A 251 10.97 -8.43 -5.96
C LYS A 251 12.49 -8.36 -5.92
N TRP A 252 13.14 -9.20 -5.11
CA TRP A 252 14.59 -9.23 -4.99
C TRP A 252 15.27 -9.81 -6.22
N LYS A 253 14.72 -10.92 -6.72
CA LYS A 253 15.28 -11.69 -7.84
C LYS A 253 14.27 -11.75 -8.98
N VAL A 254 14.58 -11.06 -10.08
CA VAL A 254 13.75 -11.04 -11.29
C VAL A 254 14.44 -11.88 -12.38
N THR A 255 13.73 -12.86 -12.90
CA THR A 255 14.24 -13.68 -14.03
C THR A 255 13.40 -13.37 -15.26
N ASP A 256 14.05 -12.95 -16.35
CA ASP A 256 13.40 -12.62 -17.61
C ASP A 256 12.98 -13.89 -18.41
N GLU A 257 12.29 -13.69 -19.53
CA GLU A 257 11.82 -14.77 -20.42
C GLU A 257 12.97 -15.61 -21.02
N ASN A 258 14.21 -15.08 -21.03
CA ASN A 258 15.42 -15.75 -21.51
C ASN A 258 16.15 -16.51 -20.40
N GLY A 259 15.63 -16.50 -19.16
CA GLY A 259 16.24 -17.13 -18.00
C GLY A 259 17.36 -16.31 -17.35
N GLN A 260 17.57 -15.05 -17.77
CA GLN A 260 18.56 -14.18 -17.16
C GLN A 260 18.02 -13.61 -15.84
N THR A 261 18.77 -13.81 -14.76
CA THR A 261 18.43 -13.32 -13.44
C THR A 261 19.11 -11.98 -13.15
N THR A 262 18.33 -11.00 -12.68
CA THR A 262 18.80 -9.69 -12.24
C THR A 262 18.34 -9.41 -10.81
N TYR A 263 19.00 -8.44 -10.17
CA TYR A 263 18.72 -8.02 -8.80
C TYR A 263 18.50 -6.49 -8.76
N PRO A 264 17.39 -5.99 -9.33
CA PRO A 264 17.19 -4.56 -9.56
C PRO A 264 17.18 -3.73 -8.27
N LEU A 265 16.70 -4.29 -7.15
CA LEU A 265 16.73 -3.60 -5.86
C LEU A 265 18.16 -3.51 -5.30
N ARG A 266 19.00 -4.53 -5.49
CA ARG A 266 20.40 -4.50 -5.09
C ARG A 266 21.17 -3.40 -5.83
N GLU A 267 20.88 -3.22 -7.12
CA GLU A 267 21.49 -2.16 -7.94
C GLU A 267 21.09 -0.77 -7.47
N LYS A 268 19.89 -0.63 -6.87
CA LYS A 268 19.41 0.59 -6.19
C LYS A 268 19.94 0.75 -4.75
N GLY A 269 20.82 -0.15 -4.27
CA GLY A 269 21.41 -0.06 -2.93
C GLY A 269 20.56 -0.64 -1.80
N TYR A 270 19.59 -1.52 -2.10
CA TYR A 270 18.82 -2.21 -1.07
C TYR A 270 19.55 -3.46 -0.56
N ASN A 271 19.31 -3.79 0.70
CA ASN A 271 19.62 -5.08 1.30
C ASN A 271 18.37 -5.97 1.30
N MET A 272 18.54 -7.29 1.39
CA MET A 272 17.41 -8.24 1.34
C MET A 272 16.37 -8.03 2.47
N ASN A 273 16.82 -7.51 3.60
CA ASN A 273 15.98 -7.31 4.79
C ASN A 273 15.35 -5.92 4.87
N ASP A 274 15.60 -5.05 3.89
CA ASP A 274 15.08 -3.70 3.88
C ASP A 274 13.55 -3.71 3.76
N ILE A 275 12.94 -2.65 4.32
CA ILE A 275 11.51 -2.38 4.22
C ILE A 275 11.28 -1.49 2.99
N ILE A 276 10.35 -1.90 2.13
CA ILE A 276 9.96 -1.15 0.92
C ILE A 276 8.46 -0.96 0.84
N GLY A 277 8.01 -0.03 0.01
CA GLY A 277 6.62 0.06 -0.40
C GLY A 277 6.19 -1.20 -1.19
N ILE A 278 5.20 -1.90 -0.65
CA ILE A 278 4.68 -3.13 -1.26
C ILE A 278 3.55 -2.84 -2.23
N SER A 279 2.70 -1.87 -1.91
CA SER A 279 1.51 -1.51 -2.69
C SER A 279 1.15 -0.03 -2.54
N GLY A 280 0.22 0.44 -3.35
CA GLY A 280 -0.35 1.78 -3.27
C GLY A 280 0.68 2.90 -3.49
N LEU A 281 0.43 4.06 -2.91
CA LEU A 281 1.31 5.22 -2.98
C LEU A 281 2.67 4.96 -2.31
N GLU A 282 2.69 4.14 -1.25
CA GLU A 282 3.95 3.69 -0.62
C GLU A 282 4.89 3.03 -1.63
N SER A 283 4.34 2.25 -2.58
CA SER A 283 5.13 1.59 -3.63
C SER A 283 5.38 2.49 -4.84
N ALA A 284 4.39 3.32 -5.21
CA ALA A 284 4.49 4.18 -6.38
C ALA A 284 5.52 5.29 -6.20
N TYR A 285 5.67 5.77 -4.97
CA TYR A 285 6.61 6.82 -4.58
C TYR A 285 7.76 6.30 -3.70
N GLU A 286 8.15 5.03 -3.90
CA GLU A 286 9.23 4.41 -3.14
C GLU A 286 10.54 5.21 -3.25
N ASP A 287 10.91 5.64 -4.46
CA ASP A 287 12.15 6.36 -4.72
C ASP A 287 12.18 7.74 -4.02
N GLU A 288 11.01 8.37 -3.81
CA GLU A 288 10.88 9.64 -3.09
C GLU A 288 10.81 9.44 -1.56
N LEU A 289 10.05 8.44 -1.14
CA LEU A 289 9.77 8.20 0.28
C LEU A 289 10.93 7.53 1.03
N ARG A 290 11.78 6.73 0.39
CA ARG A 290 12.80 5.91 1.06
C ARG A 290 13.86 6.73 1.80
N GLY A 291 14.32 7.84 1.24
CA GLY A 291 15.50 8.55 1.73
C GLY A 291 16.82 7.87 1.36
N LYS A 292 17.91 8.30 1.95
CA LYS A 292 19.25 7.74 1.73
C LYS A 292 19.83 7.28 3.06
N ASP A 293 20.16 6.02 3.13
CA ASP A 293 20.71 5.41 4.33
C ASP A 293 22.10 5.98 4.68
N GLY A 294 22.36 6.07 5.98
CA GLY A 294 23.65 6.40 6.53
C GLY A 294 24.57 5.19 6.64
N VAL A 295 25.81 5.43 7.00
CA VAL A 295 26.82 4.38 7.25
C VAL A 295 27.51 4.64 8.59
N GLU A 296 27.43 3.69 9.49
CA GLU A 296 28.27 3.60 10.68
C GLU A 296 29.45 2.69 10.39
N THR A 297 30.65 3.15 10.72
CA THR A 297 31.89 2.38 10.56
C THR A 297 32.44 2.02 11.92
N ILE A 298 32.63 0.73 12.17
CA ILE A 298 33.31 0.19 13.35
C ILE A 298 34.69 -0.27 12.92
N THR A 299 35.73 0.33 13.47
CA THR A 299 37.14 0.03 13.18
C THR A 299 37.71 -0.88 14.27
N ARG A 300 38.25 -2.04 13.89
CA ARG A 300 38.95 -2.98 14.81
C ARG A 300 40.42 -3.08 14.45
N ASN A 301 41.26 -3.26 15.49
CA ASN A 301 42.67 -3.56 15.29
C ASN A 301 42.88 -5.07 15.04
N SER A 302 44.16 -5.45 14.81
CA SER A 302 44.57 -6.86 14.56
C SER A 302 44.23 -7.81 15.71
N ASP A 303 44.07 -7.30 16.92
CA ASP A 303 43.75 -8.08 18.14
C ASP A 303 42.22 -8.23 18.32
N GLY A 304 41.45 -7.71 17.39
CA GLY A 304 40.00 -7.76 17.40
C GLY A 304 39.34 -6.71 18.31
N VAL A 305 40.09 -5.76 18.86
CA VAL A 305 39.58 -4.71 19.76
C VAL A 305 39.02 -3.56 18.91
N ILE A 306 37.84 -3.06 19.28
CA ILE A 306 37.26 -1.88 18.67
C ILE A 306 38.09 -0.65 19.07
N VAL A 307 38.60 0.07 18.06
CA VAL A 307 39.44 1.27 18.28
C VAL A 307 38.69 2.55 17.93
N ASP A 308 37.66 2.46 17.08
CA ASP A 308 36.82 3.60 16.70
C ASP A 308 35.42 3.15 16.26
N THR A 309 34.42 4.00 16.50
CA THR A 309 33.06 3.86 15.98
C THR A 309 32.59 5.25 15.54
N ALA A 310 32.28 5.42 14.26
CA ALA A 310 31.93 6.73 13.70
C ALA A 310 30.77 6.61 12.70
N LEU A 311 29.82 7.52 12.77
CA LEU A 311 28.83 7.72 11.71
C LEU A 311 29.51 8.41 10.54
N THR A 312 29.96 7.63 9.55
CA THR A 312 30.73 8.13 8.41
C THR A 312 29.86 8.75 7.32
N THR A 313 28.60 8.37 7.25
CA THR A 313 27.58 8.98 6.39
C THR A 313 26.31 9.19 7.21
N VAL A 314 25.84 10.44 7.26
CA VAL A 314 24.59 10.77 7.96
C VAL A 314 23.40 10.35 7.10
N PRO A 315 22.38 9.65 7.64
CA PRO A 315 21.18 9.32 6.88
C PRO A 315 20.38 10.58 6.49
N GLU A 316 19.88 10.62 5.27
CA GLU A 316 19.00 11.69 4.76
C GLU A 316 17.58 11.17 4.71
N PRO A 317 16.59 11.80 5.37
CA PRO A 317 15.20 11.35 5.34
C PRO A 317 14.62 11.45 3.93
N GLY A 318 13.63 10.59 3.62
CA GLY A 318 12.90 10.65 2.37
C GLY A 318 12.04 11.91 2.26
N HIS A 319 11.66 12.27 1.03
CA HIS A 319 10.83 13.42 0.74
C HIS A 319 9.38 13.21 1.21
N THR A 320 8.69 14.31 1.51
CA THR A 320 7.28 14.30 1.87
C THR A 320 6.41 14.29 0.61
N VAL A 321 5.48 13.34 0.54
CA VAL A 321 4.47 13.25 -0.53
C VAL A 321 3.19 13.94 -0.08
N GLN A 322 2.86 15.08 -0.69
CA GLN A 322 1.63 15.81 -0.42
C GLN A 322 0.53 15.35 -1.36
N LEU A 323 -0.62 14.94 -0.79
CA LEU A 323 -1.79 14.49 -1.54
C LEU A 323 -2.71 15.65 -1.93
N THR A 324 -3.57 15.41 -2.92
CA THR A 324 -4.70 16.29 -3.29
C THR A 324 -5.85 16.22 -2.31
N ILE A 325 -5.91 15.16 -1.51
CA ILE A 325 -6.97 14.82 -0.56
C ILE A 325 -6.92 15.74 0.68
N ASP A 326 -8.06 16.30 1.09
CA ASP A 326 -8.28 16.82 2.46
C ASP A 326 -8.82 15.67 3.31
N SER A 327 -8.11 15.27 4.35
CA SER A 327 -8.46 14.12 5.20
C SER A 327 -9.81 14.28 5.91
N ARG A 328 -10.23 15.50 6.21
CA ARG A 328 -11.57 15.79 6.81
C ARG A 328 -12.67 15.58 5.79
N PHE A 329 -12.43 16.01 4.54
CA PHE A 329 -13.39 15.81 3.44
C PHE A 329 -13.52 14.33 3.12
N GLN A 330 -12.40 13.61 3.04
CA GLN A 330 -12.39 12.14 2.85
C GLN A 330 -13.23 11.44 3.92
N LYS A 331 -13.01 11.74 5.21
CA LYS A 331 -13.78 11.17 6.32
C LYS A 331 -15.28 11.50 6.24
N ALA A 332 -15.63 12.70 5.76
CA ALA A 332 -17.02 13.08 5.55
C ALA A 332 -17.67 12.25 4.43
N VAL A 333 -16.95 11.97 3.34
CA VAL A 333 -17.41 11.11 2.24
C VAL A 333 -17.54 9.65 2.70
N ASP A 334 -16.55 9.14 3.45
CA ASP A 334 -16.57 7.77 4.01
C ASP A 334 -17.80 7.58 4.91
N LYS A 335 -18.03 8.54 5.80
CA LYS A 335 -19.20 8.55 6.70
C LYS A 335 -20.51 8.61 5.90
N ALA A 336 -20.60 9.47 4.90
CA ALA A 336 -21.82 9.61 4.08
C ALA A 336 -22.13 8.32 3.32
N LEU A 337 -21.11 7.63 2.77
CA LEU A 337 -21.29 6.34 2.12
C LEU A 337 -21.78 5.27 3.10
N ALA A 338 -21.16 5.15 4.25
CA ALA A 338 -21.53 4.16 5.26
C ALA A 338 -22.98 4.40 5.77
N GLU A 339 -23.32 5.65 6.11
CA GLU A 339 -24.66 6.04 6.58
C GLU A 339 -25.73 5.80 5.50
N ASN A 340 -25.40 6.05 4.23
CA ASN A 340 -26.32 5.79 3.13
C ASN A 340 -26.58 4.29 2.94
N ILE A 341 -25.53 3.44 2.97
CA ILE A 341 -25.67 1.98 2.91
C ILE A 341 -26.52 1.46 4.07
N ASP A 342 -26.28 1.94 5.28
CA ASP A 342 -27.07 1.59 6.46
C ASP A 342 -28.55 2.08 6.34
N MET A 343 -28.77 3.28 5.84
CA MET A 343 -30.10 3.81 5.57
C MET A 343 -30.85 2.95 4.54
N ILE A 344 -30.17 2.51 3.45
CA ILE A 344 -30.77 1.63 2.44
C ILE A 344 -31.25 0.32 3.09
N ASN A 345 -30.41 -0.28 3.93
CA ASN A 345 -30.73 -1.52 4.61
C ASN A 345 -31.88 -1.37 5.62
N ARG A 346 -31.96 -0.22 6.33
CA ARG A 346 -33.05 0.03 7.28
C ARG A 346 -34.37 0.36 6.59
N VAL A 347 -34.35 1.19 5.55
CA VAL A 347 -35.57 1.75 4.97
C VAL A 347 -36.12 0.90 3.82
N TYR A 348 -35.23 0.27 3.04
CA TYR A 348 -35.58 -0.41 1.79
C TYR A 348 -35.35 -1.93 1.84
N ASN A 349 -35.17 -2.53 3.01
CA ASN A 349 -34.95 -3.97 3.16
C ASN A 349 -36.22 -4.76 2.77
N THR A 350 -36.40 -4.94 1.47
CA THR A 350 -37.55 -5.65 0.89
C THR A 350 -37.16 -7.03 0.33
N GLY A 351 -36.01 -7.57 0.72
CA GLY A 351 -35.44 -8.80 0.16
C GLY A 351 -34.82 -8.62 -1.25
N SER A 352 -35.16 -7.53 -1.95
CA SER A 352 -34.59 -7.17 -3.27
C SER A 352 -33.43 -6.17 -3.17
N MET A 353 -33.21 -5.59 -2.00
CA MET A 353 -32.11 -4.67 -1.70
C MET A 353 -31.43 -5.13 -0.40
N LYS A 354 -30.14 -5.31 -0.47
CA LYS A 354 -29.26 -5.62 0.67
C LYS A 354 -27.92 -4.97 0.41
N ALA A 355 -27.91 -3.63 0.43
CA ALA A 355 -26.68 -2.87 0.18
C ALA A 355 -25.60 -3.36 1.14
N ALA A 356 -24.50 -3.87 0.59
CA ALA A 356 -23.44 -4.47 1.39
C ALA A 356 -22.13 -3.69 1.24
N ALA A 357 -21.94 -3.06 0.09
CA ALA A 357 -20.69 -2.43 -0.26
C ALA A 357 -20.91 -1.28 -1.27
N GLY A 358 -19.91 -0.43 -1.40
CA GLY A 358 -19.96 0.65 -2.38
C GLY A 358 -18.66 1.44 -2.46
N ALA A 359 -18.62 2.37 -3.41
CA ALA A 359 -17.53 3.31 -3.58
C ALA A 359 -18.04 4.67 -4.06
N VAL A 360 -17.35 5.71 -3.62
CA VAL A 360 -17.56 7.10 -4.07
C VAL A 360 -16.20 7.69 -4.43
N VAL A 361 -16.11 8.27 -5.63
CA VAL A 361 -14.93 9.04 -6.05
C VAL A 361 -15.36 10.45 -6.36
N VAL A 362 -14.62 11.43 -5.84
CA VAL A 362 -14.83 12.86 -6.09
C VAL A 362 -13.56 13.44 -6.69
N LEU A 363 -13.71 14.15 -7.81
CA LEU A 363 -12.61 14.79 -8.53
C LEU A 363 -12.82 16.29 -8.61
N ASP A 364 -11.72 17.04 -8.65
CA ASP A 364 -11.73 18.42 -9.17
C ASP A 364 -11.88 18.38 -10.69
N VAL A 365 -12.80 19.18 -11.21
CA VAL A 365 -13.09 19.22 -12.66
C VAL A 365 -12.00 19.92 -13.44
N LYS A 366 -11.23 20.82 -12.81
CA LYS A 366 -10.31 21.74 -13.48
C LYS A 366 -8.93 21.14 -13.76
N ASP A 367 -8.51 20.16 -12.95
CA ASP A 367 -7.17 19.60 -13.04
C ASP A 367 -7.10 18.06 -12.95
N GLY A 368 -8.21 17.40 -12.58
CA GLY A 368 -8.27 15.95 -12.42
C GLY A 368 -7.79 15.45 -11.04
N SER A 369 -7.53 16.34 -10.09
CA SER A 369 -7.17 15.98 -8.70
C SER A 369 -8.25 15.12 -8.07
N VAL A 370 -7.85 14.03 -7.40
CA VAL A 370 -8.76 13.24 -6.57
C VAL A 370 -8.96 13.96 -5.24
N LEU A 371 -10.19 14.37 -4.95
CA LEU A 371 -10.55 15.02 -3.69
C LEU A 371 -11.03 14.04 -2.64
N ALA A 372 -11.60 12.90 -3.05
CA ALA A 372 -11.95 11.78 -2.19
C ALA A 372 -12.06 10.48 -3.00
N ALA A 373 -11.69 9.35 -2.38
CA ALA A 373 -11.87 7.99 -2.92
C ALA A 373 -12.27 7.04 -1.79
N SER A 374 -13.58 6.93 -1.58
CA SER A 374 -14.18 6.16 -0.49
C SER A 374 -14.50 4.74 -0.92
N ASN A 375 -14.24 3.78 -0.04
CA ASN A 375 -14.61 2.38 -0.17
C ASN A 375 -15.38 1.93 1.07
N TYR A 376 -16.44 1.16 0.89
CA TYR A 376 -17.17 0.54 1.99
C TYR A 376 -17.47 -0.93 1.65
N PRO A 377 -17.24 -1.89 2.59
CA PRO A 377 -16.49 -1.67 3.82
C PRO A 377 -15.03 -1.31 3.58
N SER A 378 -14.38 -0.82 4.61
CA SER A 378 -12.97 -0.44 4.63
C SER A 378 -12.28 -1.12 5.82
N PHE A 379 -10.99 -0.87 6.01
CA PHE A 379 -10.18 -1.46 7.08
C PHE A 379 -9.28 -0.40 7.74
N ASP A 380 -8.75 -0.75 8.91
CA ASP A 380 -7.73 0.04 9.59
C ASP A 380 -6.34 -0.40 9.14
N GLN A 381 -5.56 0.54 8.60
CA GLN A 381 -4.24 0.26 8.06
C GLN A 381 -3.24 -0.24 9.12
N ASN A 382 -3.32 0.27 10.35
CA ASN A 382 -2.45 -0.16 11.44
C ASN A 382 -2.78 -1.58 11.92
N LEU A 383 -4.00 -2.04 11.73
CA LEU A 383 -4.45 -3.38 12.09
C LEU A 383 -4.26 -4.41 10.96
N TYR A 384 -3.84 -3.95 9.77
CA TYR A 384 -3.72 -4.83 8.60
C TYR A 384 -2.88 -6.08 8.87
N ALA A 385 -1.72 -5.95 9.50
CA ALA A 385 -0.80 -7.07 9.74
C ALA A 385 -1.38 -8.09 10.74
N THR A 386 -2.05 -7.61 11.80
CA THR A 386 -2.60 -8.45 12.89
C THR A 386 -3.96 -9.06 12.55
N GLN A 387 -4.78 -8.37 11.75
CA GLN A 387 -6.15 -8.79 11.40
C GLN A 387 -6.28 -9.23 9.93
N TYR A 388 -5.18 -9.50 9.24
CA TYR A 388 -5.22 -9.88 7.83
C TYR A 388 -6.09 -11.11 7.57
N SER A 389 -5.99 -12.14 8.40
CA SER A 389 -6.80 -13.36 8.28
C SER A 389 -8.29 -13.08 8.41
N GLU A 390 -8.68 -12.20 9.34
CA GLU A 390 -10.07 -11.76 9.52
C GLU A 390 -10.56 -10.99 8.28
N TYR A 391 -9.82 -9.95 7.87
CA TYR A 391 -10.19 -9.14 6.70
C TYR A 391 -10.24 -9.96 5.40
N SER A 392 -9.35 -10.94 5.22
CA SER A 392 -9.30 -11.76 4.01
C SER A 392 -10.40 -12.82 3.96
N ALA A 393 -10.90 -13.26 5.12
CA ALA A 393 -12.01 -14.21 5.23
C ALA A 393 -13.38 -13.52 5.19
N ASP A 394 -13.45 -12.20 5.34
CA ASP A 394 -14.71 -11.45 5.33
C ASP A 394 -15.31 -11.41 3.92
N GLU A 395 -16.50 -12.01 3.77
CA GLU A 395 -17.25 -12.06 2.50
C GLU A 395 -17.61 -10.67 1.96
N SER A 396 -17.60 -9.64 2.79
CA SER A 396 -17.82 -8.25 2.36
C SER A 396 -16.60 -7.62 1.68
N LEU A 397 -15.46 -8.31 1.68
CA LEU A 397 -14.21 -7.93 1.01
C LEU A 397 -13.72 -6.52 1.40
N PRO A 398 -13.42 -6.24 2.68
CA PRO A 398 -12.98 -4.92 3.12
C PRO A 398 -11.64 -4.49 2.51
N LEU A 399 -10.77 -5.43 2.11
CA LEU A 399 -9.48 -5.15 1.47
C LEU A 399 -9.60 -4.81 -0.03
N PHE A 400 -10.75 -5.03 -0.65
CA PHE A 400 -10.93 -4.80 -2.08
C PHE A 400 -11.14 -3.32 -2.41
N ASN A 401 -10.25 -2.75 -3.23
CA ASN A 401 -10.34 -1.35 -3.68
C ASN A 401 -11.44 -1.18 -4.73
N ARG A 402 -12.69 -1.03 -4.29
CA ARG A 402 -13.84 -0.86 -5.19
C ARG A 402 -13.77 0.40 -6.02
N ALA A 403 -13.21 1.48 -5.48
CA ALA A 403 -13.10 2.77 -6.15
C ALA A 403 -12.26 2.70 -7.42
N LEU A 404 -11.16 1.94 -7.40
CA LEU A 404 -10.19 1.87 -8.49
C LEU A 404 -10.21 0.54 -9.26
N GLN A 405 -10.65 -0.56 -8.63
CA GLN A 405 -10.57 -1.91 -9.21
C GLN A 405 -11.94 -2.59 -9.37
N GLY A 406 -12.97 -2.09 -8.71
CA GLY A 406 -14.33 -2.61 -8.85
C GLY A 406 -14.88 -2.37 -10.26
N LEU A 407 -15.25 -3.45 -10.97
CA LEU A 407 -15.80 -3.40 -12.31
C LEU A 407 -17.32 -3.54 -12.27
N TYR A 408 -18.02 -2.50 -12.69
CA TYR A 408 -19.47 -2.41 -12.61
C TYR A 408 -20.08 -2.04 -13.94
N THR A 409 -21.17 -2.70 -14.30
CA THR A 409 -22.01 -2.30 -15.44
C THR A 409 -22.59 -0.90 -15.16
N PRO A 410 -22.35 0.12 -16.01
CA PRO A 410 -22.73 1.52 -15.71
C PRO A 410 -24.24 1.76 -15.80
N GLY A 411 -24.95 0.97 -16.58
CA GLY A 411 -26.36 1.20 -16.85
C GLY A 411 -26.60 2.59 -17.43
N SER A 412 -27.73 3.21 -17.08
CA SER A 412 -28.13 4.50 -17.65
C SER A 412 -27.18 5.69 -17.40
N THR A 413 -26.11 5.52 -16.57
CA THR A 413 -25.05 6.55 -16.45
C THR A 413 -24.22 6.66 -17.74
N PHE A 414 -24.24 5.65 -18.61
CA PHE A 414 -23.54 5.64 -19.89
C PHE A 414 -24.25 6.49 -20.98
N LYS A 415 -25.55 6.75 -20.85
CA LYS A 415 -26.35 7.46 -21.87
C LYS A 415 -25.83 8.84 -22.28
N PRO A 416 -25.32 9.69 -21.37
CA PRO A 416 -24.73 10.97 -21.80
C PRO A 416 -23.54 10.79 -22.77
N ALA A 417 -22.72 9.71 -22.62
CA ALA A 417 -21.64 9.44 -23.58
C ALA A 417 -22.17 9.10 -24.97
N VAL A 418 -23.24 8.30 -25.06
CA VAL A 418 -23.92 7.99 -26.33
C VAL A 418 -24.56 9.25 -26.92
N ALA A 419 -25.09 10.14 -26.08
CA ALA A 419 -25.65 11.43 -26.54
C ALA A 419 -24.55 12.34 -27.11
N VAL A 420 -23.38 12.45 -26.47
CA VAL A 420 -22.21 13.18 -26.98
C VAL A 420 -21.83 12.61 -28.35
N ALA A 421 -21.67 11.30 -28.47
CA ALA A 421 -21.33 10.65 -29.74
C ALA A 421 -22.33 10.93 -30.85
N ALA A 422 -23.62 10.87 -30.53
CA ALA A 422 -24.71 11.10 -31.53
C ALA A 422 -24.80 12.55 -32.00
N LEU A 423 -24.61 13.50 -31.08
CA LEU A 423 -24.63 14.93 -31.39
C LEU A 423 -23.38 15.33 -32.17
N ASP A 424 -22.20 14.94 -31.69
CA ASP A 424 -20.93 15.35 -32.26
C ASP A 424 -20.69 14.74 -33.66
N SER A 425 -21.11 13.47 -33.86
CA SER A 425 -21.09 12.84 -35.20
C SER A 425 -22.12 13.40 -36.19
N GLY A 426 -23.00 14.29 -35.75
CA GLY A 426 -24.07 14.83 -36.56
C GLY A 426 -25.21 13.85 -36.84
N LEU A 427 -25.27 12.68 -36.18
CA LEU A 427 -26.36 11.72 -36.32
C LEU A 427 -27.69 12.31 -35.86
N ILE A 428 -27.65 13.10 -34.81
CA ILE A 428 -28.79 13.85 -34.27
C ILE A 428 -28.40 15.32 -34.03
N ASN A 429 -29.39 16.16 -33.85
CA ASN A 429 -29.27 17.56 -33.44
C ASN A 429 -30.35 17.90 -32.42
N GLN A 430 -30.43 19.16 -31.97
CA GLN A 430 -31.39 19.63 -30.97
C GLN A 430 -32.87 19.42 -31.33
N TYR A 431 -33.19 19.25 -32.62
CA TYR A 431 -34.56 19.06 -33.12
C TYR A 431 -34.87 17.59 -33.42
N SER A 432 -33.87 16.72 -33.36
CA SER A 432 -34.05 15.30 -33.64
C SER A 432 -34.86 14.64 -32.53
N THR A 433 -35.90 13.87 -32.92
CA THR A 433 -36.76 13.17 -31.96
C THR A 433 -36.89 11.68 -32.28
N VAL A 434 -37.12 10.86 -31.26
CA VAL A 434 -37.51 9.46 -31.40
C VAL A 434 -38.84 9.26 -30.69
N PHE A 435 -39.76 8.56 -31.32
CA PHE A 435 -41.10 8.30 -30.76
C PHE A 435 -41.02 7.17 -29.73
N CYS A 436 -41.33 7.47 -28.46
CA CYS A 436 -41.37 6.52 -27.37
C CYS A 436 -42.82 6.17 -26.97
N ASN A 437 -43.18 4.92 -27.17
CA ASN A 437 -44.44 4.35 -26.69
C ASN A 437 -44.19 3.27 -25.58
N GLY A 438 -42.96 3.25 -25.04
CA GLY A 438 -42.56 2.29 -23.97
C GLY A 438 -41.89 1.01 -24.48
N VAL A 439 -41.88 0.74 -25.78
CA VAL A 439 -41.28 -0.50 -26.35
C VAL A 439 -40.53 -0.16 -27.62
N TYR A 440 -39.32 -0.71 -27.79
CA TYR A 440 -38.56 -0.60 -29.03
C TYR A 440 -38.76 -1.85 -29.88
N THR A 441 -39.38 -1.70 -31.06
CA THR A 441 -39.90 -2.82 -31.89
C THR A 441 -39.15 -3.00 -33.22
N PHE A 442 -37.93 -2.48 -33.34
CA PHE A 442 -37.15 -2.57 -34.57
C PHE A 442 -36.78 -4.01 -34.96
N TYR A 443 -36.39 -4.85 -33.98
CA TYR A 443 -35.98 -6.20 -34.24
C TYR A 443 -37.16 -7.19 -34.14
N LYS A 444 -37.23 -8.12 -35.08
CA LYS A 444 -38.22 -9.20 -35.02
C LYS A 444 -37.84 -10.18 -33.91
N GLY A 445 -38.73 -10.39 -32.95
CA GLY A 445 -38.52 -11.33 -31.83
C GLY A 445 -37.75 -10.74 -30.65
N TYR A 446 -37.29 -9.49 -30.74
CA TYR A 446 -36.64 -8.77 -29.66
C TYR A 446 -37.19 -7.37 -29.50
N SER A 447 -37.93 -7.13 -28.41
CA SER A 447 -38.63 -5.85 -28.18
C SER A 447 -38.32 -5.31 -26.78
N PRO A 448 -37.13 -4.73 -26.57
CA PRO A 448 -36.73 -4.21 -25.28
C PRO A 448 -37.58 -3.01 -24.86
N ARG A 449 -37.76 -2.85 -23.53
CA ARG A 449 -38.72 -1.90 -22.96
C ARG A 449 -38.05 -0.67 -22.38
N CYS A 450 -38.76 0.46 -22.45
CA CYS A 450 -38.46 1.62 -21.62
C CYS A 450 -39.03 1.38 -20.24
N THR A 451 -38.15 1.42 -19.21
CA THR A 451 -38.52 1.11 -17.84
C THR A 451 -39.09 2.29 -17.06
N ARG A 452 -38.99 3.50 -17.60
CA ARG A 452 -39.48 4.73 -16.95
C ARG A 452 -40.82 5.20 -17.47
N HIS A 453 -41.70 5.52 -16.55
CA HIS A 453 -42.97 6.18 -16.77
C HIS A 453 -42.82 7.68 -16.48
N GLY A 454 -43.38 8.55 -17.26
CA GLY A 454 -43.35 10.01 -17.12
C GLY A 454 -43.02 10.75 -18.40
N HIS A 455 -42.80 9.98 -19.49
CA HIS A 455 -42.66 10.53 -20.84
C HIS A 455 -43.27 9.58 -21.89
N SER A 456 -43.75 10.14 -22.96
CA SER A 456 -44.25 9.44 -24.14
C SER A 456 -44.33 10.41 -25.35
N GLY A 457 -44.42 9.86 -26.57
CA GLY A 457 -44.44 10.65 -27.77
C GLY A 457 -43.03 10.93 -28.33
N ASN A 458 -42.90 12.06 -29.03
CA ASN A 458 -41.62 12.46 -29.64
C ASN A 458 -40.66 13.00 -28.57
N ILE A 459 -39.54 12.33 -28.33
CA ILE A 459 -38.58 12.62 -27.32
C ILE A 459 -37.28 13.12 -27.94
N ASP A 460 -36.83 14.33 -27.59
CA ASP A 460 -35.52 14.89 -27.94
C ASP A 460 -34.40 14.40 -26.97
N VAL A 461 -33.16 14.74 -27.28
CA VAL A 461 -31.99 14.28 -26.53
C VAL A 461 -31.99 14.79 -25.06
N VAL A 462 -32.40 16.04 -24.82
CA VAL A 462 -32.48 16.65 -23.50
C VAL A 462 -33.52 15.91 -22.64
N THR A 463 -34.70 15.69 -23.20
CA THR A 463 -35.78 14.94 -22.56
C THR A 463 -35.41 13.47 -22.37
N ALA A 464 -34.69 12.86 -23.33
CA ALA A 464 -34.21 11.50 -23.24
C ALA A 464 -33.21 11.30 -22.08
N ILE A 465 -32.28 12.24 -21.85
CA ILE A 465 -31.35 12.21 -20.72
C ILE A 465 -32.12 12.43 -19.39
N LYS A 466 -32.98 13.46 -19.33
CA LYS A 466 -33.81 13.80 -18.16
C LYS A 466 -34.60 12.61 -17.68
N TRP A 467 -35.36 11.98 -18.51
CA TRP A 467 -36.25 10.87 -18.17
C TRP A 467 -35.59 9.48 -18.32
N SER A 468 -34.31 9.44 -18.72
CA SER A 468 -33.59 8.19 -18.96
C SER A 468 -34.28 7.27 -19.98
N CYS A 469 -34.80 7.83 -21.11
CA CYS A 469 -35.56 7.10 -22.10
C CYS A 469 -34.72 6.02 -22.78
N ASN A 470 -35.02 4.74 -22.55
CA ASN A 470 -34.30 3.64 -23.20
C ASN A 470 -34.58 3.58 -24.69
N VAL A 471 -35.85 3.82 -25.13
CA VAL A 471 -36.23 3.73 -26.54
C VAL A 471 -35.43 4.72 -27.40
N PHE A 472 -35.22 5.94 -26.89
CA PHE A 472 -34.38 6.93 -27.59
C PHE A 472 -32.93 6.39 -27.76
N PHE A 473 -32.33 5.90 -26.70
CA PHE A 473 -30.95 5.41 -26.76
C PHE A 473 -30.81 4.07 -27.47
N TYR A 474 -31.83 3.23 -27.51
CA TYR A 474 -31.86 2.04 -28.37
C TYR A 474 -31.81 2.42 -29.86
N ASP A 475 -32.61 3.40 -30.28
CA ASP A 475 -32.62 3.85 -31.70
C ASP A 475 -31.29 4.49 -32.07
N VAL A 476 -30.80 5.40 -31.23
CA VAL A 476 -29.54 6.11 -31.46
C VAL A 476 -28.36 5.14 -31.45
N GLY A 477 -28.29 4.20 -30.46
CA GLY A 477 -27.21 3.22 -30.36
C GLY A 477 -27.17 2.26 -31.55
N ARG A 478 -28.33 1.77 -32.01
CA ARG A 478 -28.42 0.98 -33.24
C ARG A 478 -27.89 1.70 -34.47
N ARG A 479 -28.18 3.01 -34.60
CA ARG A 479 -27.77 3.81 -35.74
C ARG A 479 -26.29 4.19 -35.69
N LEU A 480 -25.73 4.42 -34.50
CA LEU A 480 -24.32 4.72 -34.32
C LEU A 480 -23.44 3.47 -34.39
N THR A 481 -23.90 2.34 -33.84
CA THR A 481 -23.13 1.15 -33.48
C THR A 481 -22.11 1.36 -32.34
N SER A 482 -21.69 0.29 -31.70
CA SER A 482 -20.70 0.33 -30.57
C SER A 482 -19.38 0.96 -30.99
N ASP A 483 -18.88 0.66 -32.18
CA ASP A 483 -17.59 1.21 -32.66
C ASP A 483 -17.51 2.73 -32.55
N VAL A 484 -18.63 3.43 -32.81
CA VAL A 484 -18.66 4.90 -32.78
C VAL A 484 -18.80 5.40 -31.36
N TYR A 485 -19.84 4.99 -30.61
CA TYR A 485 -20.06 5.57 -29.30
C TYR A 485 -19.02 5.12 -28.26
N ASP A 486 -18.37 3.97 -28.45
CA ASP A 486 -17.27 3.53 -27.59
C ASP A 486 -16.00 4.36 -27.81
N ALA A 487 -15.73 4.77 -29.05
CA ALA A 487 -14.64 5.71 -29.33
C ALA A 487 -14.79 7.03 -28.53
N TYR A 488 -16.04 7.54 -28.44
CA TYR A 488 -16.32 8.69 -27.59
C TYR A 488 -16.26 8.37 -26.11
N ALA A 489 -16.76 7.21 -25.68
CA ALA A 489 -16.69 6.77 -24.30
C ALA A 489 -15.23 6.65 -23.80
N TYR A 490 -14.32 6.13 -24.64
CA TYR A 490 -12.89 6.13 -24.36
C TYR A 490 -12.35 7.54 -24.15
N LYS A 491 -12.59 8.46 -25.09
CA LYS A 491 -12.16 9.86 -24.94
C LYS A 491 -12.72 10.52 -23.68
N LEU A 492 -13.93 10.14 -23.28
CA LEU A 492 -14.55 10.60 -22.04
C LEU A 492 -13.98 9.93 -20.77
N GLY A 493 -13.10 8.93 -20.90
CA GLY A 493 -12.41 8.28 -19.77
C GLY A 493 -12.99 6.96 -19.31
N LEU A 494 -13.94 6.35 -20.07
CA LEU A 494 -14.51 5.04 -19.77
C LEU A 494 -13.75 3.92 -20.49
N GLY A 495 -13.57 2.76 -19.86
CA GLY A 495 -12.93 1.59 -20.47
C GLY A 495 -11.42 1.70 -20.64
N GLN A 496 -10.78 2.66 -20.01
CA GLN A 496 -9.33 2.85 -20.02
C GLN A 496 -8.82 3.35 -18.66
N ARG A 497 -7.51 3.31 -18.46
CA ARG A 497 -6.89 3.85 -17.23
C ARG A 497 -7.10 5.36 -17.16
N THR A 498 -7.34 5.86 -15.97
CA THR A 498 -7.51 7.29 -15.68
C THR A 498 -6.19 8.01 -15.51
N GLY A 499 -5.12 7.25 -15.22
CA GLY A 499 -3.75 7.74 -15.09
C GLY A 499 -3.30 7.96 -13.66
N VAL A 500 -4.06 7.50 -12.66
CA VAL A 500 -3.63 7.56 -11.25
C VAL A 500 -2.35 6.76 -11.01
N GLU A 501 -1.60 7.16 -10.01
CA GLU A 501 -0.27 6.64 -9.70
C GLU A 501 -0.28 5.21 -9.14
N VAL A 502 -1.45 4.73 -8.74
CA VAL A 502 -1.64 3.40 -8.14
C VAL A 502 -2.38 2.47 -9.09
N SER A 503 -2.37 1.17 -8.76
CA SER A 503 -3.01 0.16 -9.60
C SER A 503 -4.52 0.38 -9.74
N GLU A 504 -5.00 0.45 -10.98
CA GLU A 504 -6.41 0.57 -11.35
C GLU A 504 -6.80 -0.45 -12.42
N ALA A 505 -8.07 -0.85 -12.43
CA ALA A 505 -8.61 -1.71 -13.47
C ALA A 505 -8.96 -0.91 -14.72
N VAL A 506 -8.75 -1.52 -15.89
CA VAL A 506 -8.98 -0.86 -17.19
C VAL A 506 -10.46 -0.74 -17.54
N GLY A 507 -11.30 -1.67 -17.04
CA GLY A 507 -12.68 -1.77 -17.52
C GLY A 507 -12.78 -2.46 -18.89
N HIS A 508 -13.99 -2.48 -19.45
CA HIS A 508 -14.25 -3.03 -20.78
C HIS A 508 -15.48 -2.34 -21.39
N LEU A 509 -15.44 -2.00 -22.65
CA LEU A 509 -16.60 -1.56 -23.42
C LEU A 509 -17.03 -2.68 -24.37
N THR A 510 -18.34 -2.83 -24.60
CA THR A 510 -18.89 -3.85 -25.47
C THR A 510 -18.33 -3.72 -26.88
N SER A 511 -17.72 -4.75 -27.42
CA SER A 511 -16.99 -4.73 -28.67
C SER A 511 -17.50 -5.79 -29.63
N LYS A 512 -17.41 -5.53 -30.95
CA LYS A 512 -17.62 -6.54 -32.00
C LYS A 512 -16.67 -7.74 -31.89
N ASN A 513 -15.55 -7.58 -31.16
CA ASN A 513 -14.59 -8.64 -30.92
C ASN A 513 -14.99 -9.53 -29.73
N ASP A 514 -16.04 -9.18 -28.99
CA ASP A 514 -16.52 -10.01 -27.87
C ASP A 514 -17.07 -11.33 -28.42
N SER A 515 -16.71 -12.44 -27.77
CA SER A 515 -17.10 -13.79 -28.22
C SER A 515 -18.60 -14.03 -28.28
N ASN A 516 -19.39 -13.26 -27.53
CA ASN A 516 -20.85 -13.29 -27.47
C ASN A 516 -21.51 -12.14 -28.23
N TYR A 517 -20.74 -11.43 -29.08
CA TYR A 517 -21.28 -10.28 -29.81
C TYR A 517 -22.42 -10.67 -30.76
N MET A 518 -23.44 -9.84 -30.77
CA MET A 518 -24.54 -9.83 -31.74
C MET A 518 -25.07 -8.38 -31.90
N GLU A 519 -25.61 -8.01 -33.01
CA GLU A 519 -26.06 -6.61 -33.27
C GLU A 519 -27.05 -6.05 -32.23
N SER A 520 -27.80 -6.92 -31.54
CA SER A 520 -28.66 -6.48 -30.44
C SER A 520 -27.90 -6.06 -29.20
N LEU A 521 -26.59 -6.43 -29.06
CA LEU A 521 -25.74 -5.92 -27.98
C LEU A 521 -25.43 -4.45 -28.13
N ASP A 522 -25.30 -3.91 -29.34
CA ASP A 522 -25.14 -2.45 -29.57
C ASP A 522 -26.27 -1.66 -28.92
N VAL A 523 -27.50 -2.18 -29.04
CA VAL A 523 -28.69 -1.58 -28.43
C VAL A 523 -28.63 -1.63 -26.89
N GLN A 524 -28.18 -2.76 -26.32
CA GLN A 524 -28.02 -2.89 -24.87
C GLN A 524 -26.86 -2.04 -24.36
N ALA A 525 -25.73 -2.07 -25.05
CA ALA A 525 -24.55 -1.29 -24.68
C ALA A 525 -24.81 0.22 -24.70
N ALA A 526 -25.63 0.70 -25.62
CA ALA A 526 -26.02 2.13 -25.67
C ALA A 526 -26.79 2.63 -24.45
N ILE A 527 -27.32 1.73 -23.63
CA ILE A 527 -27.88 2.05 -22.31
C ILE A 527 -26.99 1.61 -21.14
N GLY A 528 -25.71 1.27 -21.44
CA GLY A 528 -24.70 0.86 -20.48
C GLY A 528 -24.92 -0.53 -19.91
N GLN A 529 -25.52 -1.44 -20.69
CA GLN A 529 -25.69 -2.87 -20.39
C GLN A 529 -24.76 -3.69 -21.31
N GLY A 530 -24.99 -4.97 -21.45
CA GLY A 530 -24.15 -5.86 -22.26
C GLY A 530 -22.86 -6.20 -21.53
N ASN A 531 -21.71 -6.17 -22.23
CA ASN A 531 -20.41 -6.51 -21.68
C ASN A 531 -19.66 -5.30 -21.07
N THR A 532 -20.28 -4.11 -21.13
CA THR A 532 -19.67 -2.87 -20.64
C THR A 532 -19.55 -2.87 -19.12
N VAL A 533 -18.31 -2.74 -18.63
CA VAL A 533 -17.97 -2.60 -17.20
C VAL A 533 -16.92 -1.51 -17.01
N VAL A 534 -17.11 -0.69 -15.99
CA VAL A 534 -16.25 0.46 -15.67
C VAL A 534 -16.04 0.57 -14.18
N THR A 535 -15.00 1.31 -13.77
CA THR A 535 -14.71 1.56 -12.35
C THR A 535 -15.38 2.85 -11.85
N PRO A 536 -15.60 3.03 -10.54
CA PRO A 536 -16.10 4.28 -9.96
C PRO A 536 -15.22 5.50 -10.30
N ILE A 537 -13.87 5.34 -10.31
CA ILE A 537 -12.99 6.44 -10.70
C ILE A 537 -13.16 6.82 -12.18
N GLN A 538 -13.38 5.86 -13.06
CA GLN A 538 -13.72 6.14 -14.47
C GLN A 538 -15.05 6.88 -14.58
N LEU A 539 -16.06 6.54 -13.76
CA LEU A 539 -17.32 7.28 -13.72
C LEU A 539 -17.13 8.73 -13.27
N ALA A 540 -16.27 8.97 -12.27
CA ALA A 540 -15.95 10.32 -11.80
C ALA A 540 -15.19 11.12 -12.89
N THR A 541 -14.17 10.50 -13.52
CA THR A 541 -13.41 11.10 -14.64
C THR A 541 -14.31 11.46 -15.82
N TYR A 542 -15.20 10.56 -16.17
CA TYR A 542 -16.21 10.78 -17.19
C TYR A 542 -17.15 11.94 -16.85
N ALA A 543 -17.64 12.01 -15.60
CA ALA A 543 -18.47 13.13 -15.15
C ALA A 543 -17.70 14.46 -15.20
N ALA A 544 -16.41 14.47 -14.81
CA ALA A 544 -15.53 15.63 -14.90
C ALA A 544 -15.33 16.07 -16.35
N THR A 545 -15.13 15.14 -17.27
CA THR A 545 -14.96 15.44 -18.70
C THR A 545 -16.23 16.05 -19.32
N LEU A 546 -17.41 15.52 -18.96
CA LEU A 546 -18.69 16.12 -19.38
C LEU A 546 -18.89 17.53 -18.80
N ALA A 547 -18.55 17.73 -17.53
CA ALA A 547 -18.61 19.01 -16.85
C ALA A 547 -17.65 20.04 -17.48
N ASN A 548 -16.49 19.59 -17.95
CA ASN A 548 -15.43 20.39 -18.55
C ASN A 548 -15.51 20.48 -20.08
N ASN A 549 -16.72 20.35 -20.64
CA ASN A 549 -17.01 20.48 -22.08
C ASN A 549 -16.13 19.62 -22.99
N GLY A 550 -15.79 18.39 -22.53
CA GLY A 550 -15.05 17.42 -23.33
C GLY A 550 -13.55 17.38 -23.10
N THR A 551 -12.99 18.24 -22.24
CA THR A 551 -11.58 18.18 -21.88
C THR A 551 -11.40 17.19 -20.73
N ARG A 552 -10.60 16.14 -20.96
CA ARG A 552 -10.26 15.12 -19.99
C ARG A 552 -8.84 15.33 -19.43
N TYR A 553 -8.73 15.51 -18.13
CA TYR A 553 -7.45 15.57 -17.42
C TYR A 553 -7.04 14.19 -16.91
N ARG A 554 -5.72 14.00 -16.77
CA ARG A 554 -5.16 12.88 -16.04
C ARG A 554 -5.58 12.96 -14.58
N THR A 555 -6.11 11.87 -14.05
CA THR A 555 -6.51 11.79 -12.65
C THR A 555 -5.28 11.49 -11.78
N HIS A 556 -5.13 12.15 -10.63
CA HIS A 556 -3.97 12.01 -9.76
C HIS A 556 -4.31 12.20 -8.29
N PHE A 557 -3.56 11.51 -7.41
CA PHE A 557 -3.65 11.62 -5.95
C PHE A 557 -2.57 12.52 -5.37
N VAL A 558 -1.43 12.67 -6.04
CA VAL A 558 -0.29 13.43 -5.52
C VAL A 558 -0.29 14.83 -6.08
N LYS A 559 -0.27 15.81 -5.16
CA LYS A 559 -0.20 17.23 -5.46
C LYS A 559 1.23 17.68 -5.67
N ALA A 560 2.12 17.32 -4.74
CA ALA A 560 3.51 17.78 -4.76
C ALA A 560 4.45 16.83 -3.98
N ILE A 561 5.73 16.91 -4.29
CA ILE A 561 6.83 16.35 -3.49
C ILE A 561 7.52 17.52 -2.80
N LEU A 562 7.69 17.39 -1.48
CA LEU A 562 8.30 18.43 -0.64
C LEU A 562 9.59 17.90 -0.02
N ASP A 563 10.56 18.76 0.15
CA ASP A 563 11.73 18.48 0.97
C ASP A 563 11.32 18.34 2.44
N SER A 564 11.66 17.20 3.06
CA SER A 564 11.21 16.88 4.42
C SER A 564 11.82 17.78 5.50
N ASN A 565 12.99 18.40 5.24
CA ASN A 565 13.68 19.25 6.21
C ASN A 565 13.23 20.71 6.11
N THR A 566 13.04 21.21 4.88
CA THR A 566 12.73 22.62 4.62
C THR A 566 11.24 22.88 4.35
N GLY A 567 10.49 21.87 3.91
CA GLY A 567 9.12 22.00 3.44
C GLY A 567 8.99 22.66 2.06
N GLU A 568 10.11 22.91 1.37
CA GLU A 568 10.09 23.50 0.03
C GLU A 568 9.56 22.51 -1.01
N VAL A 569 8.87 23.04 -2.02
CA VAL A 569 8.34 22.23 -3.12
C VAL A 569 9.48 21.83 -4.07
N ILE A 570 9.75 20.52 -4.17
CA ILE A 570 10.71 19.95 -5.12
C ILE A 570 10.03 19.79 -6.50
N SER A 571 8.82 19.24 -6.51
CA SER A 571 8.02 19.10 -7.73
C SER A 571 6.53 19.22 -7.42
N GLU A 572 5.75 19.75 -8.37
CA GLU A 572 4.30 19.89 -8.26
C GLU A 572 3.64 19.26 -9.49
N THR A 573 2.58 18.49 -9.25
CA THR A 573 1.80 17.86 -10.33
C THR A 573 1.07 18.95 -11.10
N GLN A 574 1.33 19.03 -12.41
CA GLN A 574 0.64 19.95 -13.29
C GLN A 574 -0.54 19.28 -13.98
N PRO A 575 -1.64 20.00 -14.24
CA PRO A 575 -2.77 19.47 -15.00
C PRO A 575 -2.33 18.96 -16.39
N GLU A 576 -2.56 17.67 -16.65
CA GLU A 576 -2.22 17.03 -17.92
C GLU A 576 -3.49 16.70 -18.70
N VAL A 577 -3.65 17.28 -19.90
CA VAL A 577 -4.78 16.98 -20.78
C VAL A 577 -4.51 15.65 -21.49
N MET A 578 -5.38 14.67 -21.26
CA MET A 578 -5.28 13.33 -21.86
C MET A 578 -6.04 13.23 -23.19
N ASP A 579 -7.23 13.82 -23.26
CA ASP A 579 -8.08 13.83 -24.46
C ASP A 579 -8.93 15.10 -24.51
N ILE A 580 -9.32 15.48 -25.74
CA ILE A 580 -10.26 16.54 -26.00
C ILE A 580 -11.32 16.05 -27.01
N ILE A 581 -12.58 16.27 -26.66
CA ILE A 581 -13.69 16.23 -27.62
C ILE A 581 -14.13 17.67 -27.78
N GLU A 582 -13.82 18.29 -28.91
CA GLU A 582 -14.13 19.72 -29.13
C GLU A 582 -15.63 19.99 -29.08
N GLY A 583 -16.45 19.03 -29.53
CA GLY A 583 -17.89 19.10 -29.57
C GLY A 583 -18.37 20.01 -30.70
N THR A 584 -19.12 19.47 -31.65
CA THR A 584 -19.72 20.26 -32.73
C THR A 584 -20.96 21.01 -32.21
N GLY A 585 -21.08 22.28 -32.54
CA GLY A 585 -22.25 23.10 -32.19
C GLY A 585 -22.48 23.18 -30.68
N ASN A 586 -23.64 22.71 -30.21
CA ASN A 586 -24.07 22.74 -28.78
C ASN A 586 -24.10 21.35 -28.13
N THR A 587 -23.22 20.43 -28.55
CA THR A 587 -23.16 19.04 -28.08
C THR A 587 -23.15 18.95 -26.56
N PHE A 588 -22.13 19.54 -25.91
CA PHE A 588 -22.01 19.47 -24.45
C PHE A 588 -23.09 20.27 -23.72
N GLU A 589 -23.53 21.39 -24.28
CA GLU A 589 -24.59 22.20 -23.69
C GLU A 589 -25.90 21.40 -23.58
N LEU A 590 -26.34 20.70 -24.65
CA LEU A 590 -27.54 19.88 -24.65
C LEU A 590 -27.45 18.71 -23.64
N VAL A 591 -26.29 18.05 -23.58
CA VAL A 591 -26.07 16.95 -22.62
C VAL A 591 -26.12 17.47 -21.21
N ARG A 592 -25.44 18.57 -20.89
CA ARG A 592 -25.45 19.23 -19.59
C ARG A 592 -26.85 19.72 -19.21
N GLN A 593 -27.59 20.30 -20.15
CA GLN A 593 -28.99 20.71 -19.96
C GLN A 593 -29.86 19.50 -19.57
N GLY A 594 -29.69 18.37 -20.24
CA GLY A 594 -30.39 17.13 -19.90
C GLY A 594 -30.05 16.64 -18.50
N MET A 595 -28.76 16.58 -18.15
CA MET A 595 -28.27 16.15 -16.82
C MET A 595 -28.76 17.10 -15.71
N ARG A 596 -28.77 18.41 -15.94
CA ARG A 596 -29.27 19.41 -14.97
C ARG A 596 -30.76 19.20 -14.63
N GLN A 597 -31.54 18.66 -15.57
CA GLN A 597 -32.96 18.40 -15.35
C GLN A 597 -33.25 17.07 -14.63
N VAL A 598 -32.29 16.14 -14.54
CA VAL A 598 -32.48 14.84 -13.90
C VAL A 598 -32.92 14.97 -12.42
N PRO A 599 -32.33 15.84 -11.57
CA PRO A 599 -32.71 15.98 -10.15
C PRO A 599 -34.21 16.22 -9.96
N SER A 600 -34.87 16.97 -10.86
CA SER A 600 -36.32 17.23 -10.80
C SER A 600 -37.20 15.97 -11.03
N THR A 601 -36.61 14.88 -11.50
CA THR A 601 -37.29 13.58 -11.72
C THR A 601 -37.09 12.60 -10.57
N ILE A 602 -36.22 12.94 -9.61
CA ILE A 602 -35.91 12.10 -8.43
C ILE A 602 -36.89 12.49 -7.32
N THR A 603 -37.88 11.62 -7.08
CA THR A 603 -38.87 11.83 -6.02
C THR A 603 -38.33 11.36 -4.67
N ASN A 604 -38.78 12.02 -3.58
CA ASN A 604 -38.38 11.71 -2.20
C ASN A 604 -36.88 11.91 -1.89
N SER A 605 -36.17 12.73 -2.65
CA SER A 605 -34.79 13.11 -2.42
C SER A 605 -34.68 14.63 -2.24
N LYS A 606 -33.72 15.06 -1.41
CA LYS A 606 -33.41 16.48 -1.22
C LYS A 606 -32.55 17.06 -2.35
N ILE A 607 -32.09 16.24 -3.30
CA ILE A 607 -31.14 16.65 -4.35
C ILE A 607 -31.67 17.85 -5.19
N SER A 608 -32.96 17.92 -5.44
CA SER A 608 -33.59 19.04 -6.18
C SER A 608 -33.80 20.30 -5.36
N SER A 609 -33.68 20.21 -4.03
CA SER A 609 -33.92 21.32 -3.07
C SER A 609 -32.64 21.92 -2.51
N TYR A 610 -31.48 21.41 -2.90
CA TYR A 610 -30.20 22.03 -2.52
C TYR A 610 -30.08 23.43 -3.14
N SER A 611 -29.43 24.34 -2.39
CA SER A 611 -29.15 25.70 -2.86
C SER A 611 -28.17 25.73 -4.05
N ILE A 612 -27.36 24.69 -4.19
CA ILE A 612 -26.41 24.52 -5.30
C ILE A 612 -27.08 23.61 -6.33
N ALA A 613 -27.18 24.08 -7.59
CA ALA A 613 -27.71 23.28 -8.67
C ALA A 613 -26.78 22.09 -9.00
N ILE A 614 -27.35 20.90 -9.09
CA ILE A 614 -26.63 19.66 -9.38
C ILE A 614 -27.04 19.16 -10.76
N ALA A 615 -26.08 18.76 -11.57
CA ALA A 615 -26.30 18.00 -12.78
C ALA A 615 -25.91 16.54 -12.52
N CYS A 616 -26.78 15.58 -12.85
CA CYS A 616 -26.48 14.18 -12.59
C CYS A 616 -27.12 13.25 -13.62
N LYS A 617 -26.68 11.99 -13.58
CA LYS A 617 -27.36 10.87 -14.25
C LYS A 617 -27.33 9.64 -13.36
N THR A 618 -28.49 9.07 -13.11
CA THR A 618 -28.63 7.85 -12.32
C THR A 618 -28.61 6.62 -13.21
N GLY A 619 -28.05 5.52 -12.68
CA GLY A 619 -28.01 4.19 -13.28
C GLY A 619 -28.62 3.16 -12.34
N THR A 620 -29.16 2.08 -12.93
CA THR A 620 -29.77 0.96 -12.21
C THR A 620 -29.48 -0.33 -13.00
N PRO A 621 -28.20 -0.73 -13.12
CA PRO A 621 -27.85 -1.93 -13.84
C PRO A 621 -28.29 -3.19 -13.07
N GLN A 622 -28.70 -4.20 -13.86
CA GLN A 622 -29.02 -5.51 -13.34
C GLN A 622 -27.72 -6.30 -13.06
N ARG A 623 -27.72 -7.05 -11.97
CA ARG A 623 -26.69 -8.03 -11.68
C ARG A 623 -27.06 -9.39 -12.28
N SER A 624 -26.10 -10.30 -12.38
CA SER A 624 -26.35 -11.70 -12.76
C SER A 624 -27.16 -12.45 -11.70
N GLU A 625 -26.94 -12.13 -10.43
CA GLU A 625 -27.60 -12.75 -9.30
C GLU A 625 -29.09 -12.37 -9.20
N THR A 626 -29.91 -13.35 -8.84
CA THR A 626 -31.35 -13.17 -8.69
C THR A 626 -31.78 -13.41 -7.24
N TYR A 627 -32.78 -12.64 -6.79
CA TYR A 627 -33.41 -12.85 -5.49
C TYR A 627 -34.73 -13.61 -5.59
N ALA A 628 -35.30 -13.75 -6.80
CA ALA A 628 -36.47 -14.56 -7.11
C ALA A 628 -36.42 -14.93 -8.62
N PRO A 629 -37.18 -15.92 -9.09
CA PRO A 629 -37.22 -16.29 -10.50
C PRO A 629 -37.48 -15.08 -11.42
N GLY A 630 -36.51 -14.77 -12.31
CA GLY A 630 -36.56 -13.64 -13.24
C GLY A 630 -36.45 -12.26 -12.60
N LYS A 631 -36.08 -12.16 -11.31
CA LYS A 631 -35.88 -10.90 -10.58
C LYS A 631 -34.44 -10.76 -10.15
N HIS A 632 -33.69 -9.89 -10.81
CA HIS A 632 -32.28 -9.62 -10.55
C HIS A 632 -32.08 -8.60 -9.42
N TYR A 633 -31.01 -8.75 -8.67
CA TYR A 633 -30.49 -7.67 -7.86
C TYR A 633 -30.03 -6.52 -8.75
N LEU A 634 -30.03 -5.31 -8.19
CA LEU A 634 -29.68 -4.08 -8.90
C LEU A 634 -28.57 -3.35 -8.13
N ASN A 635 -27.59 -2.82 -8.85
CA ASN A 635 -26.67 -1.83 -8.28
C ASN A 635 -27.28 -0.43 -8.44
N ALA A 636 -27.04 0.45 -7.45
CA ALA A 636 -27.34 1.86 -7.59
C ALA A 636 -26.09 2.59 -8.06
N MET A 637 -26.23 3.36 -9.13
CA MET A 637 -25.14 4.10 -9.74
C MET A 637 -25.53 5.55 -9.98
N MET A 638 -24.57 6.46 -9.82
CA MET A 638 -24.75 7.86 -10.18
C MET A 638 -23.43 8.47 -10.68
N VAL A 639 -23.55 9.33 -11.66
CA VAL A 639 -22.53 10.31 -12.02
C VAL A 639 -23.13 11.70 -11.84
N ALA A 640 -22.39 12.61 -11.25
CA ALA A 640 -22.84 13.97 -10.97
C ALA A 640 -21.68 14.97 -11.06
N TYR A 641 -22.01 16.22 -11.26
CA TYR A 641 -21.09 17.34 -11.06
C TYR A 641 -21.85 18.56 -10.52
N LEU A 642 -21.14 19.37 -9.78
CA LEU A 642 -21.69 20.57 -9.15
C LEU A 642 -20.63 21.66 -8.93
N PRO A 643 -21.04 22.97 -8.89
CA PRO A 643 -22.35 23.48 -9.35
C PRO A 643 -22.62 23.15 -10.81
N ALA A 644 -23.88 22.98 -11.21
CA ALA A 644 -24.22 22.62 -12.61
C ALA A 644 -23.84 23.69 -13.64
N ASP A 645 -23.77 24.95 -13.22
CA ASP A 645 -23.48 26.11 -14.12
C ASP A 645 -21.98 26.43 -14.20
N ASP A 646 -21.23 26.27 -13.09
CA ASP A 646 -19.79 26.42 -13.00
C ASP A 646 -19.19 25.23 -12.25
N PRO A 647 -19.02 24.08 -12.91
CA PRO A 647 -18.60 22.85 -12.25
C PRO A 647 -17.23 22.98 -11.57
N GLN A 648 -17.19 22.59 -10.30
CA GLN A 648 -15.96 22.52 -9.51
C GLN A 648 -15.59 21.07 -9.20
N ILE A 649 -16.60 20.25 -8.85
CA ILE A 649 -16.38 18.84 -8.50
C ILE A 649 -17.24 17.91 -9.34
N ALA A 650 -16.70 16.73 -9.61
CA ALA A 650 -17.40 15.64 -10.28
C ALA A 650 -17.37 14.38 -9.41
N ILE A 651 -18.44 13.58 -9.47
CA ILE A 651 -18.67 12.47 -8.55
C ILE A 651 -19.06 11.22 -9.35
N GLY A 652 -18.42 10.08 -9.01
CA GLY A 652 -18.85 8.75 -9.43
C GLY A 652 -19.26 7.93 -8.20
N ILE A 653 -20.47 7.37 -8.20
CA ILE A 653 -21.03 6.58 -7.08
C ILE A 653 -21.44 5.21 -7.60
N THR A 654 -21.09 4.17 -6.81
CA THR A 654 -21.57 2.82 -7.00
C THR A 654 -21.94 2.21 -5.65
N ILE A 655 -23.15 1.66 -5.51
CA ILE A 655 -23.60 0.91 -4.33
C ILE A 655 -24.06 -0.45 -4.78
N GLU A 656 -23.35 -1.48 -4.34
CA GLU A 656 -23.69 -2.86 -4.63
C GLU A 656 -24.99 -3.26 -3.94
N TYR A 657 -25.88 -3.94 -4.69
CA TYR A 657 -27.22 -4.33 -4.23
C TYR A 657 -28.08 -3.15 -3.71
N GLY A 658 -27.70 -1.91 -4.07
CA GLY A 658 -28.35 -0.70 -3.61
C GLY A 658 -29.74 -0.46 -4.23
N GLY A 659 -30.16 -1.23 -5.21
CA GLY A 659 -31.45 -1.10 -5.86
C GLY A 659 -31.47 0.02 -6.92
N TYR A 660 -32.46 0.93 -6.80
CA TYR A 660 -32.65 1.96 -7.84
C TYR A 660 -31.76 3.17 -7.58
N GLY A 661 -30.84 3.48 -8.51
CA GLY A 661 -29.94 4.62 -8.41
C GLY A 661 -30.62 5.98 -8.19
N ALA A 662 -31.87 6.14 -8.60
CA ALA A 662 -32.66 7.34 -8.32
C ALA A 662 -33.18 7.43 -6.86
N ARG A 663 -32.98 6.41 -6.03
CA ARG A 663 -33.42 6.38 -4.64
C ARG A 663 -32.26 6.31 -3.64
N THR A 664 -31.18 5.71 -4.06
CA THR A 664 -30.11 5.25 -3.17
C THR A 664 -28.71 5.65 -3.64
N GLY A 665 -28.56 6.09 -4.90
CA GLY A 665 -27.30 6.57 -5.48
C GLY A 665 -26.94 8.01 -5.17
#